data_eabc658daba0c8bff59fb555069af48c
#
_entry.id   eabc658daba0c8bff59fb555069af48c
#
_cell.length_a   1.000
_cell.length_b   1.000
_cell.length_c   1.000
_cell.angle_alpha   90.00
_cell.angle_beta   90.00
_cell.angle_gamma   90.00
#
_symmetry.space_group_name_H-M   'P 1'
#
loop_
_entity.id
_entity.type
_entity.pdbx_description
1 polymer ?
#
loop_
_entity_poly.entity_id
_entity_poly.type
_entity_poly.pdbx_seq_one_letter_code
_entity_poly.pdbx_strand_id
1 'polypeptide(L)'
;MFCFIQKVLSGIAPRVYALILLCAVADAVFAHGALSDQVLRGFKVPETPKLVGKSAIVVDQQAAVQLGKALFWDGNVGSNGTACASCHFHAGADIRHINQLNPGQAHTANADSTAKTFELPSGNVAGPNYELKAGDFPFFRFADVNDINTLTASTDDVVGSSGEPTQQFVAVNATGVNNDQCNSELSAVFHAGGLNTRQATNRNAPTVINAAFNFRNFWDGRANNVFNGQSPFGLRDTGAKIWLAKGEKKVKAVPLALENASLASQAVAPPTNMVEMSCQGRTFADIGRKLLQRRALESQEVHLEDSVLAGLRDPSGTGLTLTYAELIKKAFNKKYWKSDATIELVKDSGQFYSQMEANFAMFFGLAIQQYENTLISDDALFDQPINDATGFPDGFTEEQKRGFRVFNDAHCNNCHTGPTFSSAASPQIFLNTAKKPRYLKLVNRDVLGEQADGFDTDSSLFDIGFAITSVAPTAYDIGLAGTDPFGNPLSFVKQYINVLTGNAKKMLDPVIVAPCDMVDPFTEDYLSGELINDKLSKSVCKGAGKKQAKIPAPEIVAAELAKSGEGRLSDGVGAAFKIPTLRNVELTGPYMHNGGMKSLEEVVEFYNRGGNLTNPRHSTTLVFFQGMSEQDKSDLVAFLKTLTDERVRWERAPFDHPELVVPHGHEAGINPLEINLAKDRYLHVSAVGSKGRTAEQGPLTSFDSYLEP
;
A
#
# COMPACT_ATOMS: atom_id res chain seq x y z
N MET A 1 -11.07 39.53 18.52
CA MET A 1 -11.76 39.86 17.26
C MET A 1 -13.28 39.83 17.38
N PHE A 2 -13.88 39.06 18.27
CA PHE A 2 -15.34 38.99 18.50
C PHE A 2 -15.98 40.26 19.08
N CYS A 3 -15.24 41.07 19.80
CA CYS A 3 -15.79 42.26 20.47
C CYS A 3 -15.86 43.52 19.55
N PHE A 4 -15.31 43.49 18.33
CA PHE A 4 -15.35 44.61 17.40
C PHE A 4 -16.50 44.48 16.37
N ILE A 5 -16.99 43.28 16.18
CA ILE A 5 -18.08 42.99 15.19
C ILE A 5 -19.45 43.38 15.74
N GLN A 6 -19.66 43.33 17.05
CA GLN A 6 -20.93 43.66 17.67
C GLN A 6 -21.33 45.14 17.59
N LYS A 7 -20.39 46.06 17.36
CA LYS A 7 -20.67 47.49 17.29
C LYS A 7 -20.96 48.03 15.86
N VAL A 8 -20.68 47.20 14.83
CA VAL A 8 -20.90 47.61 13.41
C VAL A 8 -22.26 47.13 12.86
N LEU A 9 -22.88 46.16 13.53
CA LEU A 9 -24.09 45.48 13.03
C LEU A 9 -25.41 46.10 13.48
N SER A 10 -25.45 47.11 14.31
CA SER A 10 -26.68 47.74 14.81
C SER A 10 -27.40 48.66 13.83
N GLY A 11 -26.96 48.75 12.58
CA GLY A 11 -27.54 49.64 11.55
C GLY A 11 -27.90 49.01 10.20
N ILE A 12 -27.87 47.68 10.06
CA ILE A 12 -28.08 47.00 8.77
C ILE A 12 -29.48 46.34 8.75
N ALA A 13 -30.23 46.59 7.70
CA ALA A 13 -31.59 46.10 7.52
C ALA A 13 -31.66 44.54 7.40
N PRO A 14 -32.76 43.88 7.81
CA PRO A 14 -32.88 42.41 7.90
C PRO A 14 -32.58 41.65 6.62
N ARG A 15 -32.72 42.26 5.45
CA ARG A 15 -32.41 41.65 4.14
C ARG A 15 -30.90 41.48 3.88
N VAL A 16 -30.05 42.29 4.52
CA VAL A 16 -28.59 42.19 4.37
C VAL A 16 -28.06 41.09 5.30
N TYR A 17 -28.72 40.86 6.45
CA TYR A 17 -28.39 39.73 7.35
C TYR A 17 -28.63 38.38 6.66
N ALA A 18 -29.71 38.24 5.90
CA ALA A 18 -30.00 37.00 5.16
C ALA A 18 -28.95 36.76 4.03
N LEU A 19 -28.46 37.83 3.38
CA LEU A 19 -27.43 37.71 2.34
C LEU A 19 -26.06 37.38 2.92
N ILE A 20 -25.70 37.96 4.07
CA ILE A 20 -24.43 37.68 4.76
C ILE A 20 -24.43 36.25 5.36
N LEU A 21 -25.57 35.78 5.87
CA LEU A 21 -25.71 34.37 6.33
C LEU A 21 -25.68 33.39 5.15
N LEU A 22 -26.30 33.73 3.99
CA LEU A 22 -26.21 32.88 2.81
C LEU A 22 -24.80 32.86 2.21
N CYS A 23 -24.06 33.96 2.23
CA CYS A 23 -22.64 33.94 1.81
C CYS A 23 -21.76 33.18 2.79
N ALA A 24 -21.99 33.28 4.11
CA ALA A 24 -21.21 32.54 5.11
C ALA A 24 -21.50 31.03 5.08
N VAL A 25 -22.74 30.65 4.73
CA VAL A 25 -23.10 29.23 4.52
C VAL A 25 -22.54 28.71 3.18
N ALA A 26 -22.48 29.56 2.16
CA ALA A 26 -21.87 29.19 0.88
C ALA A 26 -20.35 28.99 1.00
N ASP A 27 -19.65 29.87 1.75
CA ASP A 27 -18.21 29.73 1.99
C ASP A 27 -17.85 28.51 2.85
N ALA A 28 -18.72 28.10 3.77
CA ALA A 28 -18.53 26.88 4.57
C ALA A 28 -18.67 25.60 3.73
N VAL A 29 -19.50 25.62 2.69
CA VAL A 29 -19.67 24.48 1.76
C VAL A 29 -18.48 24.33 0.82
N PHE A 30 -17.73 25.42 0.54
CA PHE A 30 -16.54 25.37 -0.32
C PHE A 30 -15.23 25.02 0.43
N ALA A 31 -15.23 25.00 1.77
CA ALA A 31 -14.04 24.70 2.55
C ALA A 31 -13.70 23.18 2.55
N HIS A 32 -14.64 22.29 2.18
CA HIS A 32 -14.51 20.84 2.31
C HIS A 32 -14.55 20.04 0.98
N GLY A 33 -14.23 20.68 -0.16
CA GLY A 33 -14.20 20.04 -1.48
C GLY A 33 -15.58 19.60 -2.00
N ALA A 34 -15.84 19.86 -3.27
CA ALA A 34 -17.07 19.39 -3.91
C ALA A 34 -16.97 17.88 -4.20
N LEU A 35 -18.11 17.17 -4.21
CA LEU A 35 -18.20 15.76 -4.59
C LEU A 35 -17.53 15.50 -5.95
N SER A 36 -17.67 16.42 -6.91
CA SER A 36 -17.06 16.37 -8.24
C SER A 36 -15.53 16.26 -8.22
N ASP A 37 -14.86 16.76 -7.18
CA ASP A 37 -13.40 16.76 -7.08
C ASP A 37 -12.84 15.38 -6.68
N GLN A 38 -13.73 14.47 -6.28
CA GLN A 38 -13.38 13.11 -5.82
C GLN A 38 -13.79 12.01 -6.82
N VAL A 39 -14.43 12.33 -7.92
CA VAL A 39 -14.78 11.38 -8.98
C VAL A 39 -13.52 10.95 -9.73
N LEU A 40 -13.28 9.63 -9.80
CA LEU A 40 -12.06 9.07 -10.43
C LEU A 40 -12.19 8.91 -11.96
N ARG A 41 -13.42 8.83 -12.47
CA ARG A 41 -13.67 8.61 -13.90
C ARG A 41 -12.93 9.64 -14.77
N GLY A 42 -12.13 9.14 -15.70
CA GLY A 42 -11.35 9.96 -16.62
C GLY A 42 -9.95 10.35 -16.16
N PHE A 43 -9.57 10.05 -14.93
CA PHE A 43 -8.19 10.20 -14.49
C PHE A 43 -7.30 9.10 -15.10
N LYS A 44 -6.10 9.47 -15.49
CA LYS A 44 -5.11 8.54 -16.04
C LYS A 44 -4.05 8.21 -15.01
N VAL A 45 -3.64 6.95 -15.00
CA VAL A 45 -2.48 6.51 -14.22
C VAL A 45 -1.25 7.34 -14.62
N PRO A 46 -0.43 7.79 -13.66
CA PRO A 46 0.79 8.53 -13.95
C PRO A 46 1.73 7.74 -14.86
N GLU A 47 2.05 8.31 -16.03
CA GLU A 47 2.92 7.64 -17.00
C GLU A 47 4.36 7.51 -16.47
N THR A 48 4.98 6.36 -16.70
CA THR A 48 6.43 6.15 -16.53
C THR A 48 7.17 6.68 -17.75
N PRO A 49 7.95 7.76 -17.62
CA PRO A 49 8.56 8.41 -18.79
C PRO A 49 9.47 7.43 -19.57
N LYS A 50 9.33 7.42 -20.89
CA LYS A 50 10.13 6.60 -21.81
C LYS A 50 10.04 5.09 -21.60
N LEU A 51 9.03 4.60 -20.86
CA LEU A 51 8.85 3.17 -20.63
C LEU A 51 8.37 2.46 -21.90
N VAL A 52 7.34 3.02 -22.55
CA VAL A 52 6.65 2.39 -23.70
C VAL A 52 7.01 3.08 -25.01
N GLY A 53 7.24 2.31 -26.07
CA GLY A 53 7.50 2.78 -27.42
C GLY A 53 8.55 1.95 -28.16
N LYS A 54 8.72 2.18 -29.48
CA LYS A 54 9.60 1.37 -30.36
C LYS A 54 11.06 1.24 -29.91
N SER A 55 11.60 2.26 -29.24
CA SER A 55 12.98 2.27 -28.72
C SER A 55 13.06 2.18 -27.21
N ALA A 56 11.92 2.12 -26.52
CA ALA A 56 11.79 2.05 -25.08
C ALA A 56 12.09 0.65 -24.51
N ILE A 57 11.86 0.45 -23.22
CA ILE A 57 12.03 -0.86 -22.57
C ILE A 57 10.90 -1.78 -23.00
N VAL A 58 9.65 -1.32 -22.91
CA VAL A 58 8.43 -2.00 -23.36
C VAL A 58 8.17 -1.57 -24.80
N VAL A 59 8.15 -2.51 -25.73
CA VAL A 59 7.90 -2.27 -27.16
C VAL A 59 6.48 -2.63 -27.59
N ASP A 60 5.84 -3.54 -26.84
CA ASP A 60 4.44 -3.94 -27.00
C ASP A 60 3.77 -3.93 -25.62
N GLN A 61 2.90 -2.95 -25.41
CA GLN A 61 2.21 -2.76 -24.11
C GLN A 61 1.19 -3.87 -23.85
N GLN A 62 0.48 -4.32 -24.86
CA GLN A 62 -0.50 -5.40 -24.72
C GLN A 62 0.19 -6.70 -24.31
N ALA A 63 1.29 -7.04 -24.95
CA ALA A 63 2.08 -8.21 -24.55
C ALA A 63 2.65 -8.07 -23.12
N ALA A 64 3.00 -6.86 -22.69
CA ALA A 64 3.45 -6.62 -21.31
C ALA A 64 2.31 -6.80 -20.29
N VAL A 65 1.09 -6.37 -20.60
CA VAL A 65 -0.11 -6.62 -19.76
C VAL A 65 -0.42 -8.11 -19.69
N GLN A 66 -0.36 -8.83 -20.82
CA GLN A 66 -0.57 -10.28 -20.87
C GLN A 66 0.45 -11.03 -20.01
N LEU A 67 1.72 -10.67 -20.13
CA LEU A 67 2.79 -11.22 -19.30
C LEU A 67 2.58 -10.89 -17.80
N GLY A 68 2.17 -9.65 -17.49
CA GLY A 68 1.92 -9.21 -16.13
C GLY A 68 0.77 -9.96 -15.47
N LYS A 69 -0.37 -10.11 -16.15
CA LYS A 69 -1.51 -10.90 -15.67
C LYS A 69 -1.10 -12.35 -15.42
N ALA A 70 -0.38 -12.97 -16.36
CA ALA A 70 0.09 -14.33 -16.20
C ALA A 70 1.02 -14.47 -14.98
N LEU A 71 2.03 -13.59 -14.82
CA LEU A 71 2.95 -13.61 -13.68
C LEU A 71 2.27 -13.34 -12.33
N PHE A 72 1.24 -12.48 -12.31
CA PHE A 72 0.52 -12.14 -11.08
C PHE A 72 -0.30 -13.32 -10.55
N TRP A 73 -0.85 -14.14 -11.45
CA TRP A 73 -1.75 -15.25 -11.12
C TRP A 73 -1.07 -16.64 -11.10
N ASP A 74 0.17 -16.78 -11.60
CA ASP A 74 0.82 -18.09 -11.69
C ASP A 74 1.46 -18.54 -10.39
N GLY A 75 0.97 -19.64 -9.81
CA GLY A 75 1.55 -20.26 -8.61
C GLY A 75 3.00 -20.73 -8.79
N ASN A 76 3.47 -20.95 -10.04
CA ASN A 76 4.85 -21.31 -10.30
C ASN A 76 5.87 -20.19 -9.98
N VAL A 77 5.41 -18.95 -9.78
CA VAL A 77 6.26 -17.83 -9.35
C VAL A 77 6.85 -18.09 -7.97
N GLY A 78 6.07 -18.54 -7.01
CA GLY A 78 6.52 -18.89 -5.66
C GLY A 78 7.28 -20.20 -5.61
N SER A 79 7.91 -20.47 -4.47
CA SER A 79 8.64 -21.73 -4.25
C SER A 79 7.71 -22.93 -4.05
N ASN A 80 6.54 -22.72 -3.40
CA ASN A 80 5.60 -23.76 -3.06
C ASN A 80 4.15 -23.44 -3.51
N GLY A 81 4.00 -22.98 -4.73
CA GLY A 81 2.69 -22.75 -5.34
C GLY A 81 2.05 -21.39 -5.02
N THR A 82 2.79 -20.44 -4.48
CA THR A 82 2.30 -19.10 -4.10
C THR A 82 2.44 -18.11 -5.24
N ALA A 83 1.33 -17.52 -5.68
CA ALA A 83 1.27 -16.39 -6.63
C ALA A 83 1.12 -15.06 -5.88
N CYS A 84 1.30 -13.91 -6.56
CA CYS A 84 0.91 -12.61 -6.01
C CYS A 84 -0.58 -12.61 -5.66
N ALA A 85 -1.40 -13.17 -6.54
CA ALA A 85 -2.84 -13.32 -6.32
C ALA A 85 -3.19 -14.18 -5.11
N SER A 86 -2.30 -15.04 -4.58
CA SER A 86 -2.58 -15.82 -3.36
C SER A 86 -2.93 -14.95 -2.14
N CYS A 87 -2.44 -13.70 -2.11
CA CYS A 87 -2.73 -12.71 -1.08
C CYS A 87 -3.54 -11.52 -1.61
N HIS A 88 -3.87 -11.51 -2.93
CA HIS A 88 -4.54 -10.40 -3.59
C HIS A 88 -5.69 -10.83 -4.52
N PHE A 89 -6.35 -12.00 -4.23
CA PHE A 89 -7.38 -12.56 -5.09
C PHE A 89 -8.78 -11.97 -4.87
N HIS A 90 -9.08 -11.41 -3.69
CA HIS A 90 -10.41 -10.91 -3.35
C HIS A 90 -10.44 -9.38 -3.36
N ALA A 91 -11.04 -8.78 -4.37
CA ALA A 91 -11.00 -7.32 -4.56
C ALA A 91 -9.57 -6.74 -4.45
N GLY A 92 -8.56 -7.51 -4.86
CA GLY A 92 -7.15 -7.15 -4.76
C GLY A 92 -6.53 -7.27 -3.37
N ALA A 93 -7.24 -7.81 -2.37
CA ALA A 93 -6.80 -8.06 -0.99
C ALA A 93 -6.94 -9.54 -0.61
N ASP A 94 -6.73 -9.89 0.65
CA ASP A 94 -6.81 -11.24 1.19
C ASP A 94 -7.96 -11.37 2.21
N ILE A 95 -8.87 -12.32 1.99
CA ILE A 95 -9.98 -12.59 2.91
C ILE A 95 -9.84 -13.94 3.66
N ARG A 96 -8.72 -14.61 3.51
CA ARG A 96 -8.49 -15.88 4.21
C ARG A 96 -8.50 -15.66 5.72
N HIS A 97 -9.02 -16.62 6.46
CA HIS A 97 -9.19 -16.54 7.90
C HIS A 97 -8.58 -17.72 8.67
N ILE A 98 -8.01 -18.72 7.98
CA ILE A 98 -7.33 -19.88 8.61
C ILE A 98 -5.82 -19.76 8.37
N ASN A 99 -5.03 -19.88 9.44
CA ASN A 99 -3.57 -19.74 9.44
C ASN A 99 -3.08 -18.34 8.99
N GLN A 100 -3.82 -17.30 9.34
CA GLN A 100 -3.48 -15.90 8.95
C GLN A 100 -2.86 -15.09 10.09
N LEU A 101 -2.80 -15.61 11.31
CA LEU A 101 -2.20 -14.90 12.44
C LEU A 101 -0.68 -14.90 12.38
N ASN A 102 -0.09 -13.74 12.60
CA ASN A 102 1.31 -13.52 12.91
C ASN A 102 1.39 -13.03 14.36
N PRO A 103 2.27 -13.60 15.22
CA PRO A 103 2.36 -13.27 16.65
C PRO A 103 3.03 -11.92 16.93
N GLY A 104 2.99 -10.97 15.98
CA GLY A 104 3.50 -9.63 16.17
C GLY A 104 5.01 -9.53 16.38
N GLN A 105 5.46 -8.43 16.98
CA GLN A 105 6.87 -8.13 17.24
C GLN A 105 7.17 -7.78 18.69
N ALA A 106 6.18 -7.29 19.43
CA ALA A 106 6.31 -7.01 20.84
C ALA A 106 5.88 -8.23 21.64
N HIS A 107 6.44 -8.35 22.84
CA HIS A 107 6.07 -9.39 23.78
C HIS A 107 5.21 -8.76 24.84
N THR A 108 3.95 -9.18 24.91
CA THR A 108 3.09 -8.77 26.00
C THR A 108 3.44 -9.58 27.23
N ALA A 109 3.45 -8.98 28.37
CA ALA A 109 3.33 -9.56 29.71
C ALA A 109 4.51 -10.30 30.35
N ASN A 110 5.49 -10.86 29.69
CA ASN A 110 6.63 -11.47 30.38
C ASN A 110 7.97 -10.99 29.82
N ALA A 111 8.84 -10.55 30.74
CA ALA A 111 10.14 -9.96 30.42
C ALA A 111 11.16 -10.89 29.75
N ASP A 112 10.77 -12.10 29.37
CA ASP A 112 11.59 -12.98 28.55
C ASP A 112 11.30 -12.70 27.07
N SER A 113 12.02 -11.74 26.56
CA SER A 113 11.80 -11.03 25.30
C SER A 113 12.04 -11.86 24.02
N THR A 114 12.10 -13.17 24.08
CA THR A 114 12.46 -14.01 22.92
C THR A 114 11.33 -14.90 22.40
N ALA A 115 10.29 -15.14 23.18
CA ALA A 115 9.17 -15.98 22.78
C ALA A 115 8.10 -15.14 22.08
N LYS A 116 7.87 -15.34 20.79
CA LYS A 116 6.70 -14.83 20.09
C LYS A 116 5.49 -15.67 20.45
N THR A 117 4.46 -15.04 20.98
CA THR A 117 3.23 -15.69 21.46
C THR A 117 2.04 -15.19 20.67
N PHE A 118 0.99 -16.01 20.60
CA PHE A 118 -0.26 -15.65 19.95
C PHE A 118 -1.29 -15.30 21.03
N GLU A 119 -1.77 -14.08 21.05
CA GLU A 119 -2.55 -13.54 22.16
C GLU A 119 -3.77 -12.77 21.65
N LEU A 120 -4.88 -13.47 21.48
CA LEU A 120 -6.11 -12.81 21.06
C LEU A 120 -6.86 -12.18 22.25
N PRO A 121 -7.43 -10.97 22.09
CA PRO A 121 -8.19 -10.28 23.14
C PRO A 121 -9.50 -10.99 23.49
N SER A 122 -9.92 -11.98 22.70
CA SER A 122 -11.01 -12.91 23.00
C SER A 122 -10.71 -13.87 24.15
N GLY A 123 -9.41 -14.08 24.44
CA GLY A 123 -8.94 -15.12 25.34
C GLY A 123 -8.90 -16.52 24.69
N ASN A 124 -9.17 -16.61 23.40
CA ASN A 124 -9.03 -17.87 22.65
C ASN A 124 -7.55 -18.26 22.56
N VAL A 125 -7.29 -19.55 22.70
CA VAL A 125 -5.94 -20.09 22.48
C VAL A 125 -5.68 -20.12 20.99
N ALA A 126 -4.84 -19.20 20.52
CA ALA A 126 -4.44 -19.09 19.13
C ALA A 126 -3.09 -19.75 18.86
N GLY A 127 -2.69 -19.81 17.60
CA GLY A 127 -1.44 -20.40 17.15
C GLY A 127 -1.40 -20.60 15.64
N PRO A 128 -0.37 -21.27 15.13
CA PRO A 128 -0.36 -21.69 13.73
C PRO A 128 -1.59 -22.55 13.40
N ASN A 129 -2.16 -22.32 12.22
CA ASN A 129 -3.40 -22.98 11.77
C ASN A 129 -4.68 -22.57 12.55
N TYR A 130 -4.62 -21.49 13.34
CA TYR A 130 -5.83 -20.96 13.99
C TYR A 130 -6.83 -20.46 12.95
N GLU A 131 -8.10 -20.74 13.20
CA GLU A 131 -9.24 -20.22 12.41
C GLU A 131 -9.84 -19.03 13.15
N LEU A 132 -9.70 -17.86 12.54
CA LEU A 132 -10.23 -16.61 13.08
C LEU A 132 -11.75 -16.61 13.15
N LYS A 133 -12.30 -16.06 14.23
CA LYS A 133 -13.72 -15.96 14.49
C LYS A 133 -14.16 -14.52 14.65
N ALA A 134 -15.42 -14.24 14.42
CA ALA A 134 -15.98 -12.91 14.60
C ALA A 134 -15.72 -12.34 16.01
N GLY A 135 -15.74 -13.23 17.04
CA GLY A 135 -15.45 -12.87 18.42
C GLY A 135 -13.99 -12.54 18.74
N ASP A 136 -13.04 -12.72 17.84
CA ASP A 136 -11.64 -12.36 18.05
C ASP A 136 -11.39 -10.85 17.82
N PHE A 137 -12.30 -10.18 17.12
CA PHE A 137 -12.24 -8.76 16.78
C PHE A 137 -13.11 -7.89 17.67
N PRO A 138 -12.80 -6.58 17.79
CA PRO A 138 -11.55 -5.94 17.37
C PRO A 138 -10.36 -6.30 18.26
N PHE A 139 -9.12 -6.09 17.76
CA PHE A 139 -7.87 -6.38 18.49
C PHE A 139 -7.59 -5.44 19.67
N PHE A 140 -8.31 -4.36 19.77
CA PHE A 140 -8.31 -3.45 20.92
C PHE A 140 -9.76 -3.31 21.43
N ARG A 141 -9.99 -3.67 22.69
CA ARG A 141 -11.30 -3.73 23.32
C ARG A 141 -11.42 -2.72 24.43
N PHE A 142 -12.55 -2.05 24.48
CA PHE A 142 -12.86 -0.98 25.42
C PHE A 142 -14.12 -1.34 26.22
N ALA A 143 -14.18 -0.92 27.51
CA ALA A 143 -15.37 -1.03 28.31
C ALA A 143 -16.47 -0.06 27.81
N ASP A 144 -16.08 1.12 27.35
CA ASP A 144 -16.89 2.05 26.56
C ASP A 144 -16.20 2.25 25.21
N VAL A 145 -16.84 1.86 24.12
CA VAL A 145 -16.30 1.93 22.76
C VAL A 145 -16.00 3.36 22.28
N ASN A 146 -16.58 4.36 22.95
CA ASN A 146 -16.39 5.77 22.63
C ASN A 146 -15.30 6.44 23.50
N ASP A 147 -14.75 5.74 24.50
CA ASP A 147 -13.71 6.30 25.40
C ASP A 147 -12.42 5.50 25.30
N ILE A 148 -11.41 6.12 24.72
CA ILE A 148 -10.05 5.58 24.55
C ILE A 148 -9.37 5.19 25.88
N ASN A 149 -9.77 5.80 27.00
CA ASN A 149 -9.21 5.54 28.32
C ASN A 149 -9.75 4.28 28.99
N THR A 150 -10.72 3.62 28.37
CA THR A 150 -11.40 2.42 28.93
C THR A 150 -10.89 1.11 28.31
N LEU A 151 -9.67 1.08 27.79
CA LEU A 151 -9.02 -0.10 27.22
C LEU A 151 -9.01 -1.27 28.22
N THR A 152 -9.57 -2.41 27.83
CA THR A 152 -9.68 -3.63 28.67
C THR A 152 -8.79 -4.76 28.20
N ALA A 153 -8.56 -4.87 26.90
CA ALA A 153 -7.70 -5.88 26.31
C ALA A 153 -7.12 -5.41 24.96
N SER A 154 -5.92 -5.87 24.63
CA SER A 154 -5.28 -5.61 23.34
C SER A 154 -4.32 -6.74 22.98
N THR A 155 -3.89 -6.78 21.72
CA THR A 155 -2.86 -7.70 21.23
C THR A 155 -1.93 -7.00 20.27
N ASP A 156 -0.71 -7.54 20.10
CA ASP A 156 0.21 -7.18 19.01
C ASP A 156 0.15 -8.16 17.84
N ASP A 157 -0.67 -9.19 17.94
CA ASP A 157 -0.95 -10.10 16.82
C ASP A 157 -1.44 -9.33 15.59
N VAL A 158 -1.17 -9.90 14.42
CA VAL A 158 -1.52 -9.32 13.14
C VAL A 158 -2.28 -10.34 12.31
N VAL A 159 -3.38 -9.94 11.68
CA VAL A 159 -3.96 -10.71 10.58
C VAL A 159 -3.19 -10.37 9.32
N GLY A 160 -2.24 -11.24 9.00
CA GLY A 160 -1.44 -11.14 7.78
C GLY A 160 -1.97 -12.04 6.68
N SER A 161 -1.06 -12.51 5.83
CA SER A 161 -1.33 -13.47 4.76
C SER A 161 -0.43 -14.68 4.87
N SER A 162 -1.01 -15.87 4.84
CA SER A 162 -0.28 -17.13 4.84
C SER A 162 0.50 -17.28 3.52
N GLY A 163 1.82 -17.37 3.61
CA GLY A 163 2.73 -17.46 2.48
C GLY A 163 3.53 -18.75 2.43
N GLU A 164 4.86 -18.70 2.61
CA GLU A 164 5.75 -19.85 2.50
C GLU A 164 6.09 -20.47 3.86
N PRO A 165 6.31 -21.79 3.95
CA PRO A 165 6.88 -22.41 5.15
C PRO A 165 8.36 -22.03 5.31
N THR A 166 8.92 -22.20 6.51
CA THR A 166 10.36 -21.93 6.77
C THR A 166 11.23 -22.95 6.08
N GLN A 167 11.91 -22.55 5.01
CA GLN A 167 12.75 -23.42 4.18
C GLN A 167 13.93 -22.66 3.60
N GLN A 168 15.04 -23.39 3.35
CA GLN A 168 16.23 -22.89 2.67
C GLN A 168 16.22 -23.32 1.20
N PHE A 169 16.45 -22.39 0.28
CA PHE A 169 16.50 -22.67 -1.15
C PHE A 169 17.71 -23.53 -1.51
N VAL A 170 17.51 -24.52 -2.36
CA VAL A 170 18.58 -25.38 -2.91
C VAL A 170 18.68 -25.22 -4.42
N ALA A 171 17.59 -25.40 -5.15
CA ALA A 171 17.57 -25.33 -6.60
C ALA A 171 16.15 -25.13 -7.13
N VAL A 172 16.03 -24.69 -8.37
CA VAL A 172 14.77 -24.65 -9.10
C VAL A 172 14.55 -25.95 -9.87
N ASN A 173 13.31 -26.39 -9.97
CA ASN A 173 12.87 -27.43 -10.89
C ASN A 173 12.40 -26.77 -12.21
N ALA A 174 13.15 -26.96 -13.28
CA ALA A 174 12.86 -26.33 -14.57
C ALA A 174 11.62 -26.93 -15.28
N THR A 175 11.32 -28.20 -15.04
CA THR A 175 10.19 -28.90 -15.69
C THR A 175 9.55 -29.93 -14.76
N GLY A 176 8.25 -30.15 -14.94
CA GLY A 176 7.49 -31.29 -14.36
C GLY A 176 7.11 -31.18 -12.90
N VAL A 177 7.79 -30.38 -12.07
CA VAL A 177 7.48 -30.16 -10.66
C VAL A 177 7.38 -28.65 -10.41
N ASN A 178 6.26 -28.20 -9.85
CA ASN A 178 6.01 -26.78 -9.67
C ASN A 178 6.80 -26.20 -8.48
N ASN A 179 7.01 -27.00 -7.43
CA ASN A 179 7.75 -26.57 -6.25
C ASN A 179 9.26 -26.52 -6.52
N ASP A 180 9.95 -25.60 -5.87
CA ASP A 180 11.41 -25.59 -5.83
C ASP A 180 11.95 -26.68 -4.93
N GLN A 181 13.22 -27.01 -5.08
CA GLN A 181 13.93 -27.86 -4.12
C GLN A 181 14.38 -26.99 -2.94
N CYS A 182 13.82 -27.27 -1.78
CA CYS A 182 14.12 -26.55 -0.55
C CYS A 182 14.34 -27.51 0.61
N ASN A 183 15.20 -27.13 1.55
CA ASN A 183 15.41 -27.88 2.79
C ASN A 183 14.61 -27.23 3.92
N SER A 184 13.76 -27.99 4.59
CA SER A 184 12.98 -27.52 5.74
C SER A 184 13.80 -27.55 7.02
N GLU A 185 13.75 -26.43 7.75
CA GLU A 185 14.21 -26.32 9.13
C GLU A 185 12.98 -26.05 10.01
N LEU A 186 12.88 -26.70 11.17
CA LEU A 186 11.72 -26.51 12.04
C LEU A 186 11.64 -25.05 12.51
N SER A 187 10.54 -24.39 12.18
CA SER A 187 10.25 -23.05 12.65
C SER A 187 10.05 -23.04 14.16
N ALA A 188 10.62 -22.05 14.86
CA ALA A 188 10.36 -21.85 16.28
C ALA A 188 8.92 -21.38 16.58
N VAL A 189 8.22 -20.82 15.59
CA VAL A 189 6.90 -20.17 15.72
C VAL A 189 5.85 -20.88 14.88
N PHE A 190 6.10 -21.03 13.58
CA PHE A 190 5.12 -21.55 12.63
C PHE A 190 5.25 -23.06 12.44
N HIS A 191 4.86 -23.83 13.49
CA HIS A 191 4.79 -25.28 13.44
C HIS A 191 3.59 -25.80 14.23
N ALA A 192 3.05 -26.94 13.83
CA ALA A 192 2.01 -27.66 14.52
C ALA A 192 2.39 -29.16 14.57
N GLY A 193 2.38 -29.76 15.77
CA GLY A 193 2.74 -31.19 15.93
C GLY A 193 4.15 -31.55 15.44
N GLY A 194 5.09 -30.61 15.44
CA GLY A 194 6.47 -30.82 14.97
C GLY A 194 6.66 -30.69 13.46
N LEU A 195 5.63 -30.30 12.72
CA LEU A 195 5.67 -30.02 11.28
C LEU A 195 5.55 -28.52 11.02
N ASN A 196 6.35 -27.99 10.10
CA ASN A 196 6.22 -26.61 9.68
C ASN A 196 4.86 -26.34 9.02
N THR A 197 4.25 -25.24 9.43
CA THR A 197 3.11 -24.62 8.76
C THR A 197 3.60 -23.47 7.89
N ARG A 198 2.73 -22.92 7.05
CA ARG A 198 3.03 -21.68 6.33
C ARG A 198 3.10 -20.52 7.30
N GLN A 199 4.07 -19.63 7.10
CA GLN A 199 4.26 -18.41 7.88
C GLN A 199 3.22 -17.38 7.46
N ALA A 200 2.68 -16.59 8.39
CA ALA A 200 1.87 -15.43 8.08
C ALA A 200 2.72 -14.15 8.06
N THR A 201 2.40 -13.23 7.17
CA THR A 201 3.06 -11.93 7.07
C THR A 201 2.78 -11.07 8.30
N ASN A 202 3.67 -10.14 8.60
CA ASN A 202 3.55 -9.24 9.76
C ASN A 202 2.72 -7.97 9.48
N ARG A 203 2.03 -7.91 8.36
CA ARG A 203 1.07 -6.87 8.02
C ARG A 203 -0.02 -7.44 7.12
N ASN A 204 -1.20 -6.85 7.21
CA ASN A 204 -2.32 -7.14 6.33
C ASN A 204 -2.00 -6.79 4.87
N ALA A 205 -2.49 -7.57 3.91
CA ALA A 205 -2.33 -7.33 2.48
C ALA A 205 -3.28 -6.21 2.00
N PRO A 206 -2.76 -5.04 1.61
CA PRO A 206 -3.61 -3.97 1.08
C PRO A 206 -4.04 -4.30 -0.35
N THR A 207 -5.20 -3.75 -0.79
CA THR A 207 -5.66 -3.94 -2.15
C THR A 207 -4.66 -3.40 -3.20
N VAL A 208 -4.50 -4.15 -4.30
CA VAL A 208 -3.74 -3.72 -5.48
C VAL A 208 -4.58 -2.89 -6.45
N ILE A 209 -5.91 -2.90 -6.31
CA ILE A 209 -6.82 -2.10 -7.15
C ILE A 209 -6.58 -0.61 -6.85
N ASN A 210 -6.43 0.19 -7.91
CA ASN A 210 -6.05 1.61 -7.83
C ASN A 210 -4.67 1.90 -7.21
N ALA A 211 -3.87 0.88 -6.85
CA ALA A 211 -2.50 1.09 -6.35
C ALA A 211 -1.58 1.78 -7.38
N ALA A 212 -1.94 1.73 -8.66
CA ALA A 212 -1.27 2.43 -9.76
C ALA A 212 -1.21 3.97 -9.59
N PHE A 213 -2.11 4.54 -8.81
CA PHE A 213 -2.13 5.98 -8.51
C PHE A 213 -1.18 6.38 -7.38
N ASN A 214 -0.71 5.45 -6.56
CA ASN A 214 0.10 5.74 -5.39
C ASN A 214 1.52 6.23 -5.77
N PHE A 215 2.01 7.22 -5.04
CA PHE A 215 3.37 7.69 -5.22
C PHE A 215 4.41 6.68 -4.69
N ARG A 216 4.13 6.07 -3.53
CA ARG A 216 4.89 4.96 -2.93
C ARG A 216 3.93 3.86 -2.53
N ASN A 217 4.39 2.61 -2.57
CA ASN A 217 3.62 1.45 -2.17
C ASN A 217 4.22 0.76 -0.94
N PHE A 218 3.57 -0.31 -0.45
CA PHE A 218 3.64 -0.88 0.91
C PHE A 218 3.15 0.08 2.00
N TRP A 219 2.79 -0.47 3.15
CA TRP A 219 2.30 0.31 4.30
C TRP A 219 3.33 1.33 4.81
N ASP A 220 4.62 1.01 4.74
CA ASP A 220 5.74 1.85 5.16
C ASP A 220 6.39 2.68 4.04
N GLY A 221 5.83 2.63 2.84
CA GLY A 221 6.32 3.41 1.70
C GLY A 221 7.67 2.98 1.14
N ARG A 222 8.18 1.78 1.50
CA ARG A 222 9.50 1.32 1.04
C ARG A 222 9.59 1.03 -0.47
N ALA A 223 8.45 0.73 -1.12
CA ALA A 223 8.42 0.63 -2.59
C ALA A 223 8.51 2.01 -3.22
N ASN A 224 9.70 2.34 -3.71
CA ASN A 224 10.09 3.66 -4.16
C ASN A 224 9.36 4.06 -5.45
N ASN A 225 9.07 5.35 -5.63
CA ASN A 225 8.54 5.89 -6.88
C ASN A 225 9.46 5.63 -8.08
N VAL A 226 10.77 5.55 -7.83
CA VAL A 226 11.76 5.27 -8.87
C VAL A 226 12.13 3.80 -8.85
N PHE A 227 11.84 3.08 -9.94
CA PHE A 227 12.25 1.69 -10.09
C PHE A 227 13.67 1.58 -10.66
N ASN A 228 14.50 0.75 -10.04
CA ASN A 228 15.90 0.54 -10.43
C ASN A 228 16.16 -0.75 -11.25
N GLY A 229 15.10 -1.55 -11.48
CA GLY A 229 15.17 -2.80 -12.25
C GLY A 229 15.56 -4.05 -11.44
N GLN A 230 15.78 -3.94 -10.11
CA GLN A 230 16.24 -5.04 -9.26
C GLN A 230 15.56 -5.12 -7.90
N SER A 231 15.36 -3.99 -7.23
CA SER A 231 14.89 -3.94 -5.85
C SER A 231 13.86 -2.83 -5.63
N PRO A 232 13.11 -2.85 -4.51
CA PRO A 232 12.11 -1.82 -4.20
C PRO A 232 12.71 -0.47 -3.81
N PHE A 233 14.03 -0.37 -3.60
CA PHE A 233 14.66 0.77 -2.92
C PHE A 233 15.11 1.90 -3.85
N GLY A 234 14.81 1.84 -5.15
CA GLY A 234 15.09 2.93 -6.09
C GLY A 234 16.56 3.29 -6.17
N LEU A 235 16.85 4.59 -6.11
CA LEU A 235 18.23 5.12 -6.19
C LEU A 235 19.06 4.87 -4.92
N ARG A 236 18.45 4.42 -3.82
CA ARG A 236 19.13 4.06 -2.57
C ARG A 236 19.99 2.80 -2.74
N ASP A 237 19.55 1.86 -3.59
CA ASP A 237 20.32 0.68 -3.99
C ASP A 237 21.30 1.03 -5.13
N THR A 238 22.48 1.48 -4.76
CA THR A 238 23.53 1.86 -5.70
C THR A 238 24.15 0.65 -6.42
N GLY A 239 23.90 -0.56 -5.90
CA GLY A 239 24.36 -1.83 -6.49
C GLY A 239 23.48 -2.30 -7.66
N ALA A 240 22.23 -1.87 -7.72
CA ALA A 240 21.26 -2.32 -8.72
C ALA A 240 21.72 -2.02 -10.15
N LYS A 241 21.72 -3.05 -11.01
CA LYS A 241 22.13 -2.95 -12.42
C LYS A 241 21.22 -3.81 -13.28
N ILE A 242 20.99 -3.36 -14.51
CA ILE A 242 20.40 -4.16 -15.59
C ILE A 242 21.47 -4.42 -16.67
N TRP A 243 21.26 -5.45 -17.46
CA TRP A 243 22.25 -5.93 -18.43
C TRP A 243 21.80 -5.64 -19.86
N LEU A 244 22.57 -4.81 -20.57
CA LEU A 244 22.31 -4.45 -21.96
C LEU A 244 23.19 -5.25 -22.92
N ALA A 245 22.59 -5.88 -23.94
CA ALA A 245 23.32 -6.50 -25.03
C ALA A 245 24.15 -5.46 -25.81
N LYS A 246 25.43 -5.72 -25.94
CA LYS A 246 26.39 -4.95 -26.76
C LYS A 246 26.90 -5.75 -27.94
N GLY A 247 26.53 -6.99 -28.07
CA GLY A 247 26.86 -7.96 -29.11
C GLY A 247 26.24 -9.30 -28.78
N GLU A 248 26.45 -10.28 -29.59
CA GLU A 248 25.90 -11.63 -29.41
C GLU A 248 26.36 -12.23 -28.06
N LYS A 249 27.64 -12.15 -27.75
CA LYS A 249 28.24 -12.69 -26.52
C LYS A 249 28.78 -11.60 -25.58
N LYS A 250 28.19 -10.39 -25.61
CA LYS A 250 28.67 -9.28 -24.79
C LYS A 250 27.52 -8.47 -24.23
N VAL A 251 27.58 -8.24 -22.93
CA VAL A 251 26.64 -7.38 -22.20
C VAL A 251 27.38 -6.26 -21.46
N LYS A 252 26.61 -5.22 -21.10
CA LYS A 252 27.08 -4.13 -20.23
C LYS A 252 26.07 -3.91 -19.10
N ALA A 253 26.54 -3.97 -17.86
CA ALA A 253 25.79 -3.56 -16.70
C ALA A 253 25.59 -2.03 -16.69
N VAL A 254 24.37 -1.57 -16.48
CA VAL A 254 24.01 -0.15 -16.40
C VAL A 254 22.97 0.08 -15.30
N PRO A 255 22.99 1.24 -14.62
CA PRO A 255 21.91 1.60 -13.70
C PRO A 255 20.61 1.88 -14.48
N LEU A 256 19.48 1.67 -13.83
CA LEU A 256 18.15 2.04 -14.31
C LEU A 256 17.50 2.99 -13.30
N ALA A 257 16.71 3.96 -13.76
CA ALA A 257 15.89 4.83 -12.95
C ALA A 257 14.63 5.20 -13.75
N LEU A 258 13.51 4.64 -13.36
CA LEU A 258 12.20 4.90 -13.98
C LEU A 258 11.27 5.53 -12.93
N GLU A 259 10.88 6.77 -13.14
CA GLU A 259 9.92 7.50 -12.29
C GLU A 259 8.50 6.99 -12.53
N ASN A 260 7.60 7.22 -11.55
CA ASN A 260 6.21 6.73 -11.55
C ASN A 260 6.14 5.21 -11.75
N ALA A 261 6.98 4.50 -11.04
CA ALA A 261 7.12 3.04 -11.16
C ALA A 261 7.13 2.35 -9.77
N SER A 262 6.37 2.89 -8.82
CA SER A 262 6.26 2.33 -7.47
C SER A 262 5.66 0.92 -7.45
N LEU A 263 4.78 0.58 -8.39
CA LEU A 263 4.27 -0.78 -8.55
C LEU A 263 5.36 -1.76 -9.00
N ALA A 264 6.20 -1.38 -9.97
CA ALA A 264 7.33 -2.21 -10.37
C ALA A 264 8.33 -2.40 -9.22
N SER A 265 8.55 -1.35 -8.42
CA SER A 265 9.35 -1.42 -7.18
C SER A 265 8.72 -2.37 -6.16
N GLN A 266 7.39 -2.32 -5.96
CA GLN A 266 6.67 -3.21 -5.06
C GLN A 266 6.75 -4.66 -5.52
N ALA A 267 6.47 -4.91 -6.79
CA ALA A 267 6.38 -6.25 -7.35
C ALA A 267 7.65 -7.10 -7.19
N VAL A 268 8.83 -6.47 -7.09
CA VAL A 268 10.10 -7.18 -6.95
C VAL A 268 10.50 -7.48 -5.49
N ALA A 269 9.65 -7.24 -4.51
CA ALA A 269 9.93 -7.63 -3.12
C ALA A 269 9.35 -9.01 -2.74
N PRO A 270 8.04 -9.29 -2.90
CA PRO A 270 7.42 -10.54 -2.47
C PRO A 270 8.04 -11.81 -3.05
N PRO A 271 8.40 -11.88 -4.37
CA PRO A 271 8.88 -13.11 -4.98
C PRO A 271 10.22 -13.65 -4.44
N THR A 272 10.96 -12.84 -3.68
CA THR A 272 12.20 -13.26 -3.01
C THR A 272 12.10 -13.22 -1.48
N ASN A 273 10.92 -12.90 -0.95
CA ASN A 273 10.67 -12.86 0.49
C ASN A 273 10.35 -14.26 1.04
N MET A 274 11.07 -14.66 2.09
CA MET A 274 11.00 -15.99 2.69
C MET A 274 9.70 -16.27 3.47
N VAL A 275 8.92 -15.25 3.78
CA VAL A 275 7.60 -15.39 4.41
C VAL A 275 6.51 -15.41 3.36
N GLU A 276 6.67 -14.64 2.27
CA GLU A 276 5.62 -14.42 1.29
C GLU A 276 5.61 -15.48 0.18
N MET A 277 6.70 -15.62 -0.59
CA MET A 277 6.68 -16.40 -1.84
C MET A 277 7.91 -17.27 -2.09
N SER A 278 8.90 -17.32 -1.19
CA SER A 278 10.20 -17.91 -1.51
C SER A 278 10.82 -18.70 -0.38
N CYS A 279 11.47 -19.81 -0.70
CA CYS A 279 12.47 -20.36 0.19
C CYS A 279 13.62 -19.34 0.36
N GLN A 280 14.20 -19.26 1.55
CA GLN A 280 15.24 -18.29 1.89
C GLN A 280 16.48 -18.44 1.00
N GLY A 281 16.94 -17.33 0.45
CA GLY A 281 18.14 -17.28 -0.40
C GLY A 281 17.88 -17.42 -1.91
N ARG A 282 16.64 -17.66 -2.34
CA ARG A 282 16.26 -17.66 -3.76
C ARG A 282 16.35 -16.26 -4.36
N THR A 283 16.88 -16.16 -5.56
CA THR A 283 17.07 -14.89 -6.29
C THR A 283 16.07 -14.73 -7.45
N PHE A 284 15.92 -13.51 -7.97
CA PHE A 284 15.13 -13.27 -9.18
C PHE A 284 15.67 -13.99 -10.41
N ALA A 285 16.98 -14.19 -10.49
CA ALA A 285 17.59 -14.96 -11.59
C ALA A 285 17.20 -16.45 -11.52
N ASP A 286 17.06 -17.02 -10.31
CA ASP A 286 16.55 -18.38 -10.11
C ASP A 286 15.08 -18.48 -10.50
N ILE A 287 14.25 -17.48 -10.13
CA ILE A 287 12.84 -17.40 -10.58
C ILE A 287 12.78 -17.38 -12.11
N GLY A 288 13.62 -16.55 -12.74
CA GLY A 288 13.74 -16.50 -14.20
C GLY A 288 14.13 -17.85 -14.78
N ARG A 289 15.12 -18.53 -14.20
CA ARG A 289 15.55 -19.87 -14.61
C ARG A 289 14.41 -20.90 -14.54
N LYS A 290 13.58 -20.83 -13.48
CA LYS A 290 12.39 -21.69 -13.34
C LYS A 290 11.34 -21.44 -14.43
N LEU A 291 11.00 -20.16 -14.66
CA LEU A 291 9.83 -19.79 -15.43
C LEU A 291 10.07 -19.71 -16.94
N LEU A 292 11.25 -19.26 -17.40
CA LEU A 292 11.48 -18.88 -18.78
C LEU A 292 11.15 -19.98 -19.81
N GLN A 293 11.34 -21.25 -19.45
CA GLN A 293 11.08 -22.39 -20.33
C GLN A 293 9.66 -22.99 -20.14
N ARG A 294 8.90 -22.52 -19.15
CA ARG A 294 7.54 -23.00 -18.88
C ARG A 294 6.53 -22.24 -19.70
N ARG A 295 5.46 -22.90 -20.09
CA ARG A 295 4.25 -22.23 -20.58
C ARG A 295 3.66 -21.42 -19.42
N ALA A 296 3.21 -20.21 -19.70
CA ALA A 296 2.60 -19.39 -18.67
C ALA A 296 1.28 -20.02 -18.19
N LEU A 297 1.06 -20.00 -16.86
CA LEU A 297 -0.11 -20.59 -16.21
C LEU A 297 -0.32 -22.10 -16.52
N GLU A 298 0.73 -22.85 -16.76
CA GLU A 298 0.68 -24.21 -17.35
C GLU A 298 -0.18 -25.22 -16.58
N SER A 299 -0.46 -24.96 -15.29
CA SER A 299 -1.27 -25.83 -14.42
C SER A 299 -2.60 -25.20 -13.98
N GLN A 300 -2.98 -24.05 -14.53
CA GLN A 300 -4.15 -23.28 -14.12
C GLN A 300 -5.12 -23.07 -15.28
N GLU A 301 -6.42 -23.15 -15.01
CA GLU A 301 -7.44 -22.83 -15.99
C GLU A 301 -7.41 -21.35 -16.37
N VAL A 302 -7.51 -21.05 -17.65
CA VAL A 302 -7.74 -19.71 -18.20
C VAL A 302 -9.12 -19.68 -18.82
N HIS A 303 -10.00 -18.78 -18.38
CA HIS A 303 -11.36 -18.70 -18.88
C HIS A 303 -11.36 -18.35 -20.39
N LEU A 304 -12.30 -18.96 -21.15
CA LEU A 304 -12.42 -18.75 -22.60
C LEU A 304 -12.62 -17.26 -22.98
N GLU A 305 -13.30 -16.49 -22.12
CA GLU A 305 -13.59 -15.07 -22.29
C GLU A 305 -12.71 -14.18 -21.38
N ASP A 306 -11.52 -14.64 -20.96
CA ASP A 306 -10.59 -13.78 -20.20
C ASP A 306 -10.28 -12.50 -21.00
N SER A 307 -10.44 -11.35 -20.40
CA SER A 307 -10.34 -10.05 -21.09
C SER A 307 -8.94 -9.75 -21.66
N VAL A 308 -7.89 -10.39 -21.14
CA VAL A 308 -6.48 -10.17 -21.50
C VAL A 308 -5.87 -11.39 -22.16
N LEU A 309 -6.15 -12.59 -21.65
CA LEU A 309 -5.45 -13.84 -21.98
C LEU A 309 -6.19 -14.75 -22.98
N ALA A 310 -7.47 -14.53 -23.26
CA ALA A 310 -8.28 -15.40 -24.12
C ALA A 310 -7.61 -15.73 -25.47
N GLY A 311 -6.97 -14.75 -26.11
CA GLY A 311 -6.28 -14.91 -27.39
C GLY A 311 -4.97 -15.73 -27.34
N LEU A 312 -4.48 -16.02 -26.14
CA LEU A 312 -3.27 -16.83 -25.90
C LEU A 312 -3.58 -18.14 -25.19
N ARG A 313 -4.83 -18.37 -24.78
CA ARG A 313 -5.29 -19.56 -24.07
C ARG A 313 -4.96 -20.82 -24.85
N ASP A 314 -4.44 -21.83 -24.18
CA ASP A 314 -4.26 -23.16 -24.78
C ASP A 314 -5.63 -23.80 -25.09
N PRO A 315 -5.79 -24.49 -26.20
CA PRO A 315 -7.06 -25.19 -26.56
C PRO A 315 -7.54 -26.19 -25.49
N SER A 316 -6.64 -26.77 -24.70
CA SER A 316 -6.99 -27.62 -23.54
C SER A 316 -7.74 -26.89 -22.45
N GLY A 317 -7.64 -25.58 -22.38
CA GLY A 317 -8.19 -24.75 -21.32
C GLY A 317 -7.19 -24.43 -20.20
N THR A 318 -6.09 -25.14 -20.13
CA THR A 318 -5.08 -25.02 -19.07
C THR A 318 -3.81 -24.36 -19.62
N GLY A 319 -3.48 -23.19 -19.08
CA GLY A 319 -2.32 -22.42 -19.47
C GLY A 319 -2.45 -21.65 -20.78
N LEU A 320 -1.35 -21.03 -21.15
CA LEU A 320 -1.21 -20.30 -22.41
C LEU A 320 -0.40 -21.11 -23.43
N THR A 321 -0.56 -20.78 -24.70
CA THR A 321 0.21 -21.39 -25.81
C THR A 321 1.68 -20.95 -25.83
N LEU A 322 2.04 -19.89 -25.10
CA LEU A 322 3.37 -19.28 -25.10
C LEU A 322 4.11 -19.54 -23.79
N THR A 323 5.41 -19.68 -23.90
CA THR A 323 6.33 -19.68 -22.75
C THR A 323 6.55 -18.25 -22.22
N TYR A 324 7.00 -18.15 -20.98
CA TYR A 324 7.40 -16.85 -20.42
C TYR A 324 8.50 -16.17 -21.22
N ALA A 325 9.47 -16.92 -21.74
CA ALA A 325 10.51 -16.36 -22.61
C ALA A 325 9.94 -15.76 -23.90
N GLU A 326 8.94 -16.38 -24.51
CA GLU A 326 8.27 -15.86 -25.70
C GLU A 326 7.45 -14.59 -25.40
N LEU A 327 6.72 -14.56 -24.29
CA LEU A 327 6.00 -13.37 -23.83
C LEU A 327 6.96 -12.19 -23.56
N ILE A 328 8.10 -12.43 -22.91
CA ILE A 328 9.14 -11.41 -22.67
C ILE A 328 9.69 -10.89 -24.01
N LYS A 329 9.96 -11.77 -24.98
CA LYS A 329 10.47 -11.37 -26.30
C LYS A 329 9.48 -10.51 -27.07
N LYS A 330 8.17 -10.74 -26.91
CA LYS A 330 7.12 -9.90 -27.49
C LYS A 330 7.03 -8.54 -26.81
N ALA A 331 7.01 -8.52 -25.47
CA ALA A 331 6.76 -7.32 -24.69
C ALA A 331 7.95 -6.37 -24.65
N PHE A 332 9.19 -6.90 -24.58
CA PHE A 332 10.38 -6.11 -24.24
C PHE A 332 11.39 -5.98 -25.38
N ASN A 333 12.08 -4.85 -25.38
CA ASN A 333 13.09 -4.53 -26.38
C ASN A 333 14.24 -5.54 -26.34
N LYS A 334 14.59 -6.06 -27.51
CA LYS A 334 15.61 -7.11 -27.69
C LYS A 334 16.97 -6.80 -27.07
N LYS A 335 17.33 -5.55 -26.87
CA LYS A 335 18.59 -5.18 -26.20
C LYS A 335 18.73 -5.69 -24.76
N TYR A 336 17.62 -6.07 -24.11
CA TYR A 336 17.59 -6.57 -22.73
C TYR A 336 17.60 -8.10 -22.62
N TRP A 337 17.46 -8.84 -23.74
CA TRP A 337 17.33 -10.30 -23.70
C TRP A 337 18.06 -11.07 -24.81
N LYS A 338 18.59 -10.41 -25.85
CA LYS A 338 19.08 -11.08 -27.06
C LYS A 338 20.52 -11.61 -26.99
N SER A 339 21.29 -11.33 -25.94
CA SER A 339 22.70 -11.74 -25.83
C SER A 339 22.82 -13.14 -25.25
N ASP A 340 23.68 -13.97 -25.85
CA ASP A 340 24.03 -15.31 -25.36
C ASP A 340 25.17 -15.28 -24.33
N ALA A 341 25.52 -14.09 -23.83
CA ALA A 341 26.51 -13.93 -22.77
C ALA A 341 26.02 -14.57 -21.47
N THR A 342 26.89 -15.29 -20.81
CA THR A 342 26.69 -15.75 -19.44
C THR A 342 27.13 -14.68 -18.43
N ILE A 343 26.40 -14.50 -17.37
CA ILE A 343 26.57 -13.45 -16.37
C ILE A 343 26.71 -14.09 -15.00
N GLU A 344 27.80 -13.80 -14.33
CA GLU A 344 27.99 -14.13 -12.92
C GLU A 344 27.51 -12.92 -12.09
N LEU A 345 26.35 -13.05 -11.40
CA LEU A 345 25.75 -11.95 -10.65
C LEU A 345 26.48 -11.67 -9.34
N VAL A 346 26.94 -12.73 -8.66
CA VAL A 346 27.78 -12.66 -7.46
C VAL A 346 29.18 -13.17 -7.84
N LYS A 347 30.14 -12.30 -7.75
CA LYS A 347 31.52 -12.60 -8.13
C LYS A 347 32.06 -13.85 -7.39
N ASP A 348 32.71 -14.73 -8.13
CA ASP A 348 33.35 -15.96 -7.63
C ASP A 348 32.33 -16.98 -7.02
N SER A 349 31.05 -16.85 -7.33
CA SER A 349 30.01 -17.80 -6.91
C SER A 349 29.97 -19.08 -7.73
N GLY A 350 30.53 -19.05 -8.95
CA GLY A 350 30.42 -20.15 -9.92
C GLY A 350 29.02 -20.32 -10.51
N GLN A 351 28.07 -19.46 -10.19
CA GLN A 351 26.70 -19.46 -10.73
C GLN A 351 26.58 -18.50 -11.90
N PHE A 352 26.18 -19.03 -13.05
CA PHE A 352 26.05 -18.28 -14.29
C PHE A 352 24.61 -18.25 -14.76
N TYR A 353 24.17 -17.10 -15.25
CA TYR A 353 22.82 -16.83 -15.72
C TYR A 353 22.86 -16.27 -17.15
N SER A 354 21.82 -16.54 -17.94
CA SER A 354 21.60 -15.87 -19.21
C SER A 354 21.25 -14.39 -19.00
N GLN A 355 21.34 -13.58 -20.05
CA GLN A 355 20.91 -12.18 -19.98
C GLN A 355 19.44 -12.05 -19.54
N MET A 356 18.58 -12.94 -19.98
CA MET A 356 17.15 -12.90 -19.65
C MET A 356 16.90 -13.24 -18.18
N GLU A 357 17.59 -14.24 -17.62
CA GLU A 357 17.55 -14.57 -16.20
C GLU A 357 18.09 -13.41 -15.34
N ALA A 358 19.23 -12.82 -15.72
CA ALA A 358 19.84 -11.71 -14.98
C ALA A 358 19.00 -10.42 -14.99
N ASN A 359 18.16 -10.21 -15.99
CA ASN A 359 17.23 -9.10 -16.08
C ASN A 359 15.79 -9.46 -15.64
N PHE A 360 15.57 -10.64 -15.06
CA PHE A 360 14.21 -11.12 -14.83
C PHE A 360 13.43 -10.23 -13.86
N ALA A 361 14.07 -9.68 -12.82
CA ALA A 361 13.45 -8.70 -11.91
C ALA A 361 12.88 -7.49 -12.66
N MET A 362 13.62 -6.95 -13.64
CA MET A 362 13.15 -5.82 -14.45
C MET A 362 11.93 -6.20 -15.29
N PHE A 363 11.95 -7.36 -15.95
CA PHE A 363 10.81 -7.82 -16.75
C PHE A 363 9.59 -8.08 -15.89
N PHE A 364 9.78 -8.74 -14.77
CA PHE A 364 8.74 -9.06 -13.79
C PHE A 364 8.08 -7.77 -13.26
N GLY A 365 8.87 -6.88 -12.65
CA GLY A 365 8.34 -5.66 -12.06
C GLY A 365 7.59 -4.79 -13.07
N LEU A 366 8.14 -4.60 -14.27
CA LEU A 366 7.49 -3.78 -15.29
C LEU A 366 6.25 -4.45 -15.89
N ALA A 367 6.22 -5.77 -16.05
CA ALA A 367 5.05 -6.48 -16.52
C ALA A 367 3.90 -6.43 -15.51
N ILE A 368 4.18 -6.67 -14.21
CA ILE A 368 3.21 -6.52 -13.12
C ILE A 368 2.65 -5.09 -13.10
N GLN A 369 3.50 -4.07 -13.15
CA GLN A 369 3.04 -2.68 -13.23
C GLN A 369 2.09 -2.44 -14.43
N GLN A 370 2.42 -2.99 -15.62
CA GLN A 370 1.53 -2.81 -16.79
C GLN A 370 0.18 -3.48 -16.59
N TYR A 371 0.13 -4.64 -15.93
CA TYR A 371 -1.12 -5.30 -15.59
C TYR A 371 -1.90 -4.54 -14.52
N GLU A 372 -1.28 -4.22 -13.38
CA GLU A 372 -1.95 -3.49 -12.29
C GLU A 372 -2.41 -2.09 -12.71
N ASN A 373 -1.75 -1.46 -13.68
CA ASN A 373 -2.22 -0.21 -14.29
C ASN A 373 -3.58 -0.35 -15.02
N THR A 374 -4.06 -1.58 -15.28
CA THR A 374 -5.38 -1.85 -15.83
C THR A 374 -6.45 -2.06 -14.75
N LEU A 375 -6.05 -2.32 -13.51
CA LEU A 375 -6.96 -2.60 -12.39
C LEU A 375 -7.49 -1.29 -11.79
N ILE A 376 -8.31 -0.59 -12.57
CA ILE A 376 -8.86 0.73 -12.19
C ILE A 376 -10.35 0.61 -11.87
N SER A 377 -10.67 0.86 -10.62
CA SER A 377 -12.03 0.97 -10.09
C SER A 377 -12.45 2.45 -10.13
N ASP A 378 -13.20 2.81 -11.15
CA ASP A 378 -13.65 4.18 -11.45
C ASP A 378 -15.13 4.25 -11.86
N ASP A 379 -15.92 3.20 -11.57
CA ASP A 379 -17.33 3.08 -11.95
C ASP A 379 -18.23 2.67 -10.78
N ALA A 380 -17.89 3.14 -9.56
CA ALA A 380 -18.74 2.98 -8.38
C ALA A 380 -20.02 3.85 -8.50
N LEU A 381 -21.00 3.63 -7.62
CA LEU A 381 -22.18 4.50 -7.53
C LEU A 381 -21.78 5.98 -7.33
N PHE A 382 -20.71 6.20 -6.56
CA PHE A 382 -20.12 7.53 -6.33
C PHE A 382 -19.61 8.22 -7.62
N ASP A 383 -19.16 7.46 -8.62
CA ASP A 383 -18.61 8.00 -9.88
C ASP A 383 -19.68 8.28 -10.94
N GLN A 384 -20.94 8.00 -10.67
CA GLN A 384 -22.02 8.23 -11.64
C GLN A 384 -22.27 9.72 -11.86
N PRO A 385 -22.81 10.11 -13.02
CA PRO A 385 -23.11 11.52 -13.31
C PRO A 385 -24.02 12.15 -12.27
N ILE A 386 -23.72 13.38 -11.88
CA ILE A 386 -24.56 14.16 -10.97
C ILE A 386 -25.67 14.80 -11.81
N ASN A 387 -26.89 14.28 -11.67
CA ASN A 387 -28.04 14.73 -12.47
C ASN A 387 -29.14 15.37 -11.59
N ASP A 388 -29.06 15.20 -10.28
CA ASP A 388 -30.13 15.70 -9.39
C ASP A 388 -29.83 17.13 -8.87
N ALA A 389 -30.87 17.79 -8.40
CA ALA A 389 -30.78 19.14 -7.82
C ALA A 389 -30.08 19.16 -6.44
N THR A 390 -29.77 17.99 -5.87
CA THR A 390 -29.10 17.87 -4.57
C THR A 390 -27.58 17.84 -4.70
N GLY A 391 -27.05 17.72 -5.92
CA GLY A 391 -25.62 17.64 -6.20
C GLY A 391 -25.02 16.24 -5.98
N PHE A 392 -25.84 15.21 -5.91
CA PHE A 392 -25.43 13.81 -5.79
C PHE A 392 -25.78 13.00 -7.04
N PRO A 393 -25.10 11.86 -7.28
CA PRO A 393 -25.48 10.92 -8.32
C PRO A 393 -26.89 10.36 -8.12
N ASP A 394 -27.59 10.06 -9.22
CA ASP A 394 -28.85 9.36 -9.19
C ASP A 394 -28.67 7.99 -8.48
N GLY A 395 -29.62 7.67 -7.59
CA GLY A 395 -29.58 6.42 -6.81
C GLY A 395 -28.96 6.54 -5.42
N PHE A 396 -28.39 7.69 -5.04
CA PHE A 396 -27.99 7.92 -3.65
C PHE A 396 -29.21 8.01 -2.74
N THR A 397 -29.21 7.21 -1.68
CA THR A 397 -30.22 7.32 -0.61
C THR A 397 -29.95 8.54 0.28
N GLU A 398 -30.96 8.99 1.04
CA GLU A 398 -30.75 10.11 1.98
C GLU A 398 -29.74 9.76 3.09
N GLU A 399 -29.66 8.49 3.49
CA GLU A 399 -28.65 7.97 4.40
C GLU A 399 -27.23 8.16 3.84
N GLN A 400 -27.00 7.74 2.60
CA GLN A 400 -25.71 7.89 1.91
C GLN A 400 -25.31 9.36 1.71
N LYS A 401 -26.29 10.24 1.44
CA LYS A 401 -26.04 11.68 1.35
C LYS A 401 -25.67 12.28 2.70
N ARG A 402 -26.33 11.85 3.80
CA ARG A 402 -25.93 12.27 5.15
C ARG A 402 -24.53 11.73 5.48
N GLY A 403 -24.25 10.47 5.18
CA GLY A 403 -22.94 9.86 5.38
C GLY A 403 -21.79 10.60 4.68
N PHE A 404 -22.01 11.09 3.46
CA PHE A 404 -21.02 11.96 2.79
C PHE A 404 -20.79 13.28 3.54
N ARG A 405 -21.83 13.87 4.12
CA ARG A 405 -21.67 15.08 4.97
C ARG A 405 -20.88 14.74 6.23
N VAL A 406 -21.22 13.64 6.92
CA VAL A 406 -20.43 13.15 8.06
C VAL A 406 -18.98 12.93 7.69
N PHE A 407 -18.68 12.31 6.53
CA PHE A 407 -17.30 12.12 6.03
C PHE A 407 -16.54 13.44 5.90
N ASN A 408 -17.19 14.52 5.47
CA ASN A 408 -16.57 15.83 5.34
C ASN A 408 -16.49 16.58 6.67
N ASP A 409 -17.59 16.61 7.43
CA ASP A 409 -17.69 17.34 8.72
C ASP A 409 -16.74 16.72 9.73
N ALA A 410 -16.57 15.42 9.62
CA ALA A 410 -15.65 14.62 10.37
C ALA A 410 -14.22 14.68 9.81
N HIS A 411 -13.89 15.54 8.84
CA HIS A 411 -12.57 15.76 8.24
C HIS A 411 -11.84 14.50 7.73
N CYS A 412 -12.54 13.37 7.48
CA CYS A 412 -11.96 12.18 6.87
C CYS A 412 -11.26 12.50 5.54
N ASN A 413 -11.81 13.50 4.83
CA ASN A 413 -11.29 14.02 3.57
C ASN A 413 -9.92 14.72 3.67
N ASN A 414 -9.42 15.04 4.86
CA ASN A 414 -8.06 15.59 5.03
C ASN A 414 -6.99 14.57 4.64
N CYS A 415 -7.19 13.32 5.04
CA CYS A 415 -6.30 12.20 4.70
C CYS A 415 -6.81 11.44 3.47
N HIS A 416 -8.11 11.15 3.42
CA HIS A 416 -8.79 10.45 2.33
C HIS A 416 -9.32 11.45 1.28
N THR A 417 -8.40 12.16 0.64
CA THR A 417 -8.68 13.24 -0.30
C THR A 417 -8.53 12.82 -1.77
N GLY A 418 -9.15 13.60 -2.65
CA GLY A 418 -9.05 13.44 -4.10
C GLY A 418 -9.72 12.18 -4.66
N PRO A 419 -9.57 11.93 -5.97
CA PRO A 419 -10.34 10.89 -6.68
C PRO A 419 -10.12 9.46 -6.18
N THR A 420 -8.98 9.18 -5.57
CA THR A 420 -8.68 7.85 -4.98
C THR A 420 -9.05 7.75 -3.50
N PHE A 421 -9.57 8.81 -2.89
CA PHE A 421 -9.76 8.88 -1.44
C PHE A 421 -8.49 8.53 -0.66
N SER A 422 -7.35 9.04 -1.12
CA SER A 422 -6.04 8.83 -0.50
C SER A 422 -5.04 9.92 -0.87
N SER A 423 -4.49 10.59 0.11
CA SER A 423 -3.37 11.53 -0.08
C SER A 423 -2.03 10.83 -0.38
N ALA A 424 -1.98 9.48 -0.32
CA ALA A 424 -0.82 8.70 -0.79
C ALA A 424 -0.76 8.57 -2.31
N ALA A 425 -1.81 8.97 -3.03
CA ALA A 425 -1.78 9.07 -4.47
C ALA A 425 -0.72 10.08 -4.94
N SER A 426 -0.27 9.91 -6.17
CA SER A 426 0.65 10.87 -6.79
C SER A 426 0.05 12.29 -6.76
N PRO A 427 0.83 13.33 -6.46
CA PRO A 427 0.32 14.69 -6.27
C PRO A 427 -0.54 15.24 -7.42
N GLN A 428 -0.27 14.82 -8.65
CA GLN A 428 -1.12 15.18 -9.79
C GLN A 428 -2.54 14.61 -9.72
N ILE A 429 -2.76 13.58 -8.92
CA ILE A 429 -4.06 12.92 -8.74
C ILE A 429 -4.81 13.58 -7.58
N PHE A 430 -4.25 13.59 -6.38
CA PHE A 430 -4.98 14.11 -5.21
C PHE A 430 -5.17 15.64 -5.25
N LEU A 431 -4.31 16.38 -5.95
CA LEU A 431 -4.47 17.83 -6.14
C LEU A 431 -5.44 18.18 -7.28
N ASN A 432 -5.96 17.20 -7.98
CA ASN A 432 -6.88 17.35 -9.13
C ASN A 432 -6.41 18.43 -10.11
N THR A 433 -5.12 18.50 -10.40
CA THR A 433 -4.56 19.51 -11.30
C THR A 433 -4.24 18.91 -12.66
N ALA A 434 -4.93 19.37 -13.70
CA ALA A 434 -4.63 19.03 -15.09
C ALA A 434 -3.21 19.50 -15.53
N LYS A 435 -2.59 20.39 -14.76
CA LYS A 435 -1.20 20.83 -14.95
C LYS A 435 -0.33 19.99 -14.03
N LYS A 436 0.69 19.30 -14.59
CA LYS A 436 1.74 18.67 -13.78
C LYS A 436 2.18 19.69 -12.73
N PRO A 437 1.99 19.41 -11.43
CA PRO A 437 2.47 20.31 -10.40
C PRO A 437 3.97 20.50 -10.65
N ARG A 438 4.43 21.71 -10.70
CA ARG A 438 5.83 22.03 -11.00
C ARG A 438 6.75 21.42 -9.95
N TYR A 439 6.18 21.08 -8.78
CA TYR A 439 6.88 20.57 -7.59
C TYR A 439 5.99 19.60 -6.84
N LEU A 440 6.57 18.46 -6.48
CA LEU A 440 5.94 17.44 -5.65
C LEU A 440 6.27 17.77 -4.19
N LYS A 441 5.37 18.44 -3.51
CA LYS A 441 5.50 18.68 -2.08
C LYS A 441 5.15 17.38 -1.34
N LEU A 442 6.13 16.68 -0.81
CA LEU A 442 5.94 15.38 -0.15
C LEU A 442 6.33 15.40 1.32
N VAL A 443 6.82 16.54 1.81
CA VAL A 443 7.00 16.83 3.23
C VAL A 443 6.17 18.04 3.56
N ASN A 444 5.37 17.96 4.60
CA ASN A 444 4.56 19.07 5.09
C ASN A 444 4.68 19.19 6.60
N ARG A 445 4.12 20.24 7.16
CA ARG A 445 4.00 20.46 8.59
C ARG A 445 2.55 20.25 9.02
N ASP A 446 2.36 19.58 10.13
CA ASP A 446 1.09 19.49 10.82
C ASP A 446 1.27 19.91 12.29
N VAL A 447 0.21 20.35 12.89
CA VAL A 447 0.15 20.58 14.33
C VAL A 447 -0.24 19.27 14.97
N LEU A 448 0.56 18.82 15.92
CA LEU A 448 0.27 17.64 16.71
C LEU A 448 -0.29 18.10 18.03
N GLY A 449 -1.34 17.47 18.49
CA GLY A 449 -1.78 17.90 19.77
C GLY A 449 -2.68 16.96 20.51
N GLU A 450 -2.36 16.84 21.73
CA GLU A 450 -3.23 16.34 22.76
C GLU A 450 -3.64 17.54 23.60
N GLN A 451 -4.91 18.00 23.50
CA GLN A 451 -5.33 19.02 24.46
C GLN A 451 -6.84 19.03 24.75
N ALA A 452 -7.14 19.10 26.03
CA ALA A 452 -8.48 19.33 26.56
C ALA A 452 -9.02 20.74 26.31
N ASP A 453 -8.18 21.67 25.91
CA ASP A 453 -8.48 23.11 25.73
C ASP A 453 -8.22 23.64 24.30
N GLY A 454 -7.90 22.80 23.36
CA GLY A 454 -8.17 23.06 21.95
C GLY A 454 -7.05 23.55 21.08
N PHE A 455 -5.84 23.85 21.56
CA PHE A 455 -4.74 24.23 20.67
C PHE A 455 -3.38 23.84 21.25
N ASP A 456 -2.76 22.83 20.64
CA ASP A 456 -1.36 22.55 20.91
C ASP A 456 -0.47 23.38 19.98
N THR A 457 0.65 23.82 20.55
CA THR A 457 1.68 24.57 19.86
C THR A 457 2.74 23.69 19.24
N ASP A 458 2.71 22.40 19.51
CA ASP A 458 3.65 21.44 18.92
C ASP A 458 3.41 21.31 17.42
N SER A 459 4.48 21.22 16.66
CA SER A 459 4.40 21.00 15.23
C SER A 459 5.28 19.85 14.78
N SER A 460 4.80 19.12 13.81
CA SER A 460 5.49 17.98 13.24
C SER A 460 5.67 18.11 11.74
N LEU A 461 6.83 17.69 11.28
CA LEU A 461 7.02 17.43 9.86
C LEU A 461 6.53 16.00 9.55
N PHE A 462 5.77 15.83 8.48
CA PHE A 462 5.25 14.54 8.07
C PHE A 462 5.38 14.32 6.56
N ASP A 463 5.45 13.05 6.15
CA ASP A 463 5.41 12.66 4.75
C ASP A 463 3.95 12.67 4.28
N ILE A 464 3.64 13.43 3.22
CA ILE A 464 2.29 13.42 2.63
C ILE A 464 1.92 12.00 2.19
N GLY A 465 0.69 11.59 2.51
CA GLY A 465 0.18 10.26 2.24
C GLY A 465 0.46 9.22 3.32
N PHE A 466 1.03 9.66 4.45
CA PHE A 466 1.28 8.82 5.63
C PHE A 466 0.74 9.52 6.87
N ALA A 467 0.08 8.76 7.74
CA ALA A 467 -0.52 9.28 8.96
C ALA A 467 -0.24 8.38 10.16
N ILE A 468 -0.14 9.00 11.33
CA ILE A 468 -0.10 8.33 12.63
C ILE A 468 -1.54 8.32 13.14
N THR A 469 -2.19 7.16 13.11
CA THR A 469 -3.58 6.99 13.53
C THR A 469 -3.72 6.20 14.83
N SER A 470 -2.60 5.77 15.42
CA SER A 470 -2.55 4.99 16.67
C SER A 470 -3.44 3.74 16.67
N VAL A 471 -3.36 2.99 15.58
CA VAL A 471 -3.95 1.65 15.48
C VAL A 471 -3.32 0.71 16.50
N ALA A 472 -2.00 0.81 16.70
CA ALA A 472 -1.22 0.03 17.65
C ALA A 472 -0.03 0.86 18.19
N PRO A 473 0.59 0.46 19.30
CA PRO A 473 1.82 1.09 19.81
C PRO A 473 2.94 1.11 18.77
N THR A 474 3.73 2.17 18.74
CA THR A 474 4.88 2.30 17.83
C THR A 474 5.88 1.13 17.96
N ALA A 475 5.97 0.51 19.14
CA ALA A 475 6.83 -0.65 19.37
C ALA A 475 6.37 -1.89 18.61
N TYR A 476 5.09 -2.00 18.27
CA TYR A 476 4.54 -3.14 17.51
C TYR A 476 4.90 -3.06 16.02
N ASP A 477 4.83 -1.88 15.46
CA ASP A 477 5.29 -1.61 14.10
C ASP A 477 5.72 -0.14 13.95
N ILE A 478 7.00 0.08 13.64
CA ILE A 478 7.57 1.43 13.50
C ILE A 478 7.14 2.14 12.20
N GLY A 479 6.51 1.43 11.27
CA GLY A 479 6.01 1.99 10.02
C GLY A 479 7.07 2.73 9.20
N LEU A 480 6.73 3.95 8.79
CA LEU A 480 7.58 4.82 7.98
C LEU A 480 8.90 5.23 8.68
N ALA A 481 8.99 5.11 10.01
CA ALA A 481 10.23 5.39 10.75
C ALA A 481 11.35 4.37 10.48
N GLY A 482 11.05 3.26 9.80
CA GLY A 482 12.00 2.23 9.44
C GLY A 482 13.11 2.71 8.51
N THR A 483 14.07 1.81 8.27
CA THR A 483 15.20 2.00 7.35
C THR A 483 15.18 0.95 6.25
N ASP A 484 15.82 1.28 5.13
CA ASP A 484 16.12 0.30 4.09
C ASP A 484 17.30 -0.62 4.53
N PRO A 485 17.61 -1.71 3.80
CA PRO A 485 18.71 -2.60 4.12
C PRO A 485 20.10 -1.94 4.11
N PHE A 486 20.22 -0.72 3.59
CA PHE A 486 21.47 0.05 3.56
C PHE A 486 21.58 1.04 4.72
N GLY A 487 20.60 1.03 5.65
CA GLY A 487 20.55 1.93 6.81
C GLY A 487 19.98 3.33 6.53
N ASN A 488 19.41 3.57 5.35
CA ASN A 488 18.85 4.88 5.03
C ASN A 488 17.38 4.98 5.50
N PRO A 489 16.94 6.16 5.98
CA PRO A 489 15.55 6.35 6.39
C PRO A 489 14.56 6.13 5.24
N LEU A 490 13.45 5.43 5.49
CA LEU A 490 12.34 5.33 4.53
C LEU A 490 11.63 6.68 4.37
N SER A 491 11.46 7.41 5.46
CA SER A 491 10.79 8.71 5.49
C SER A 491 11.56 9.80 4.76
N PHE A 492 10.86 10.62 3.99
CA PHE A 492 11.40 11.85 3.40
C PHE A 492 11.69 12.91 4.48
N VAL A 493 10.87 12.97 5.53
CA VAL A 493 11.10 13.87 6.69
C VAL A 493 12.44 13.58 7.32
N LYS A 494 12.76 12.32 7.64
CA LYS A 494 14.06 11.99 8.25
C LYS A 494 15.24 12.27 7.33
N GLN A 495 15.09 12.05 6.03
CA GLN A 495 16.10 12.47 5.06
C GLN A 495 16.27 13.99 5.03
N TYR A 496 15.15 14.74 5.09
CA TYR A 496 15.18 16.20 5.13
C TYR A 496 15.83 16.73 6.43
N ILE A 497 15.47 16.19 7.57
CA ILE A 497 16.10 16.53 8.86
C ILE A 497 17.61 16.26 8.82
N ASN A 498 18.04 15.13 8.25
CA ASN A 498 19.47 14.82 8.09
C ASN A 498 20.20 15.88 7.23
N VAL A 499 19.52 16.43 6.21
CA VAL A 499 20.08 17.52 5.41
C VAL A 499 20.12 18.82 6.21
N LEU A 500 19.05 19.16 6.93
CA LEU A 500 18.97 20.37 7.76
C LEU A 500 20.01 20.39 8.89
N THR A 501 20.25 19.23 9.51
CA THR A 501 21.24 19.08 10.61
C THR A 501 22.67 18.86 10.14
N GLY A 502 22.90 18.89 8.81
CA GLY A 502 24.24 18.70 8.23
C GLY A 502 24.74 17.24 8.20
N ASN A 503 23.91 16.28 8.66
CA ASN A 503 24.24 14.85 8.64
C ASN A 503 24.22 14.26 7.23
N ALA A 504 23.56 14.90 6.28
CA ALA A 504 23.55 14.53 4.86
C ALA A 504 23.72 15.76 3.97
N LYS A 505 24.34 15.56 2.80
CA LYS A 505 24.58 16.63 1.81
C LYS A 505 23.38 16.87 0.89
N LYS A 506 22.46 15.90 0.78
CA LYS A 506 21.30 15.94 -0.12
C LYS A 506 20.26 14.90 0.31
N MET A 507 19.04 15.08 -0.17
CA MET A 507 18.03 14.02 -0.12
C MET A 507 18.47 12.83 -0.97
N LEU A 508 18.14 11.61 -0.53
CA LEU A 508 18.38 10.38 -1.27
C LEU A 508 17.36 10.21 -2.40
N ASP A 509 16.11 10.49 -2.10
CA ASP A 509 15.02 10.45 -3.07
C ASP A 509 14.83 11.81 -3.75
N PRO A 510 14.48 11.84 -5.05
CA PRO A 510 14.27 13.07 -5.80
C PRO A 510 12.91 13.72 -5.48
N VAL A 511 12.70 14.07 -4.22
CA VAL A 511 11.46 14.71 -3.74
C VAL A 511 11.71 16.17 -3.38
N ILE A 512 10.65 16.97 -3.45
CA ILE A 512 10.65 18.36 -3.05
C ILE A 512 9.89 18.50 -1.74
N VAL A 513 10.45 19.28 -0.82
CA VAL A 513 9.85 19.52 0.49
C VAL A 513 9.03 20.82 0.49
N ALA A 514 7.93 20.83 1.22
CA ALA A 514 6.98 21.94 1.25
C ALA A 514 7.54 23.30 1.71
N PRO A 515 8.52 23.36 2.62
CA PRO A 515 9.04 24.65 3.13
C PRO A 515 9.57 25.62 2.06
N CYS A 516 9.72 25.15 0.83
CA CYS A 516 10.21 25.99 -0.27
C CYS A 516 9.19 27.02 -0.80
N ASP A 517 7.91 26.82 -0.55
CA ASP A 517 6.83 27.70 -1.04
C ASP A 517 5.90 28.23 0.05
N MET A 518 6.00 27.69 1.25
CA MET A 518 5.20 28.11 2.40
C MET A 518 6.05 28.97 3.32
N VAL A 519 5.40 29.73 4.17
CA VAL A 519 6.01 30.27 5.36
C VAL A 519 6.71 29.10 6.05
N ASP A 520 8.00 29.29 6.25
CA ASP A 520 8.91 28.28 6.77
C ASP A 520 8.32 27.62 8.04
N PRO A 521 8.24 26.29 8.16
CA PRO A 521 7.76 25.62 9.37
C PRO A 521 8.56 25.98 10.63
N PHE A 522 9.71 26.62 10.47
CA PHE A 522 10.54 27.12 11.55
C PHE A 522 10.40 28.63 11.80
N THR A 523 9.56 29.39 11.05
CA THR A 523 9.91 30.81 10.91
C THR A 523 8.94 31.85 11.31
N GLU A 524 7.65 31.71 11.37
CA GLU A 524 6.93 32.95 11.72
C GLU A 524 7.17 33.38 13.15
N ASP A 525 7.49 32.46 14.07
CA ASP A 525 7.77 32.78 15.45
C ASP A 525 9.16 32.36 15.95
N TYR A 526 9.85 31.44 15.28
CA TYR A 526 11.05 30.79 15.83
C TYR A 526 12.38 31.28 15.27
N LEU A 527 12.40 31.78 14.03
CA LEU A 527 13.66 32.04 13.34
C LEU A 527 13.60 33.33 12.51
N SER A 528 13.76 34.46 13.18
CA SER A 528 14.14 35.75 12.56
C SER A 528 15.55 35.71 11.91
N GLY A 529 16.05 34.51 11.60
CA GLY A 529 17.41 34.29 11.14
C GLY A 529 17.65 34.53 9.65
N GLU A 530 18.87 34.90 9.33
CA GLU A 530 19.35 35.11 7.97
C GLU A 530 19.38 33.83 7.16
N LEU A 531 19.25 33.93 5.83
CA LEU A 531 19.50 32.86 4.85
C LEU A 531 20.92 32.34 5.01
N ILE A 532 21.08 31.12 5.52
CA ILE A 532 22.39 30.61 5.90
C ILE A 532 23.04 29.77 4.82
N ASN A 533 22.27 29.21 3.87
CA ASN A 533 22.89 28.34 2.86
C ASN A 533 22.17 28.35 1.49
N ASP A 534 22.59 29.26 0.62
CA ASP A 534 22.09 29.39 -0.74
C ASP A 534 22.26 28.09 -1.59
N LYS A 535 23.31 27.29 -1.33
CA LYS A 535 23.53 26.01 -2.02
C LYS A 535 22.58 24.94 -1.54
N LEU A 536 22.28 24.88 -0.28
CA LEU A 536 21.34 23.92 0.29
C LEU A 536 19.92 24.25 -0.14
N SER A 537 19.52 25.53 -0.06
CA SER A 537 18.27 26.05 -0.59
C SER A 537 18.07 25.67 -2.06
N LYS A 538 19.05 25.86 -2.91
CA LYS A 538 18.99 25.48 -4.32
C LYS A 538 18.89 23.97 -4.56
N SER A 539 19.44 23.14 -3.69
CA SER A 539 19.37 21.67 -3.83
C SER A 539 18.06 21.09 -3.36
N VAL A 540 17.53 21.58 -2.23
CA VAL A 540 16.30 21.11 -1.57
C VAL A 540 15.05 21.77 -2.14
N CYS A 541 15.15 23.07 -2.48
CA CYS A 541 14.06 23.88 -2.98
C CYS A 541 14.12 24.12 -4.50
N LYS A 542 14.63 23.16 -5.24
CA LYS A 542 14.80 23.25 -6.70
C LYS A 542 13.47 23.57 -7.37
N GLY A 543 13.35 24.84 -7.81
CA GLY A 543 12.18 25.33 -8.54
C GLY A 543 11.18 26.17 -7.75
N ALA A 544 11.45 26.57 -6.53
CA ALA A 544 10.60 27.48 -5.72
C ALA A 544 10.65 28.93 -6.20
N GLY A 545 10.69 29.23 -7.46
CA GLY A 545 10.59 30.58 -8.03
C GLY A 545 11.63 31.56 -7.46
N LYS A 546 11.28 32.87 -7.44
CA LYS A 546 12.17 33.94 -6.94
C LYS A 546 12.18 34.10 -5.41
N LYS A 547 11.31 33.39 -4.68
CA LYS A 547 11.30 33.39 -3.21
C LYS A 547 12.22 32.28 -2.73
N GLN A 548 13.36 32.65 -2.15
CA GLN A 548 14.29 31.71 -1.53
C GLN A 548 13.69 31.25 -0.20
N ALA A 549 13.67 29.94 0.05
CA ALA A 549 13.33 29.42 1.35
C ALA A 549 14.45 29.79 2.35
N LYS A 550 14.07 30.23 3.53
CA LYS A 550 14.99 30.41 4.64
C LYS A 550 15.25 29.03 5.26
N ILE A 551 16.48 28.54 5.20
CA ILE A 551 16.90 27.30 5.87
C ILE A 551 17.71 27.71 7.08
N PRO A 552 17.29 27.33 8.30
CA PRO A 552 18.01 27.69 9.52
C PRO A 552 19.38 26.99 9.59
N ALA A 553 20.25 27.51 10.45
CA ALA A 553 21.54 26.87 10.72
C ALA A 553 21.32 25.47 11.32
N PRO A 554 22.18 24.49 11.00
CA PRO A 554 22.05 23.12 11.51
C PRO A 554 21.95 23.04 13.04
N GLU A 555 22.69 23.87 13.77
CA GLU A 555 22.67 23.95 15.23
C GLU A 555 21.31 24.44 15.78
N ILE A 556 20.63 25.35 15.07
CA ILE A 556 19.29 25.81 15.42
C ILE A 556 18.28 24.68 15.24
N VAL A 557 18.33 23.98 14.10
CA VAL A 557 17.45 22.82 13.84
C VAL A 557 17.67 21.73 14.89
N ALA A 558 18.92 21.42 15.22
CA ALA A 558 19.25 20.45 16.25
C ALA A 558 18.73 20.87 17.63
N ALA A 559 18.80 22.15 17.98
CA ALA A 559 18.25 22.68 19.21
C ALA A 559 16.74 22.61 19.29
N GLU A 560 16.02 22.90 18.17
CA GLU A 560 14.56 22.77 18.09
C GLU A 560 14.10 21.31 18.25
N LEU A 561 14.77 20.38 17.57
CA LEU A 561 14.48 18.94 17.68
C LEU A 561 14.80 18.36 19.07
N ALA A 562 15.70 19.00 19.82
CA ALA A 562 16.08 18.58 21.17
C ALA A 562 15.18 19.15 22.27
N LYS A 563 14.32 20.14 21.99
CA LYS A 563 13.34 20.66 22.93
C LYS A 563 12.40 19.58 23.45
N SER A 564 11.94 19.72 24.66
CA SER A 564 10.88 18.93 25.28
C SER A 564 9.74 19.86 25.70
N GLY A 565 8.50 19.40 25.62
CA GLY A 565 7.31 20.17 25.97
C GLY A 565 6.69 20.92 24.80
N GLU A 566 5.78 21.84 25.09
CA GLU A 566 5.02 22.60 24.09
C GLU A 566 5.91 23.40 23.14
N GLY A 567 5.48 23.56 21.90
CA GLY A 567 6.18 24.33 20.87
C GLY A 567 7.39 23.66 20.25
N ARG A 568 7.64 22.39 20.54
CA ARG A 568 8.75 21.65 19.92
C ARG A 568 8.47 21.28 18.47
N LEU A 569 9.51 21.26 17.65
CA LEU A 569 9.46 20.61 16.36
C LEU A 569 9.73 19.11 16.52
N SER A 570 8.91 18.26 15.90
CA SER A 570 9.08 16.81 15.91
C SER A 570 9.00 16.21 14.52
N ASP A 571 9.33 14.92 14.39
CA ASP A 571 9.04 14.13 13.20
C ASP A 571 7.76 13.30 13.39
N GLY A 572 6.83 13.41 12.48
CA GLY A 572 5.57 12.66 12.45
C GLY A 572 5.69 11.36 11.66
N VAL A 573 6.66 10.50 11.98
CA VAL A 573 6.93 9.30 11.17
C VAL A 573 6.86 7.98 11.94
N GLY A 574 6.96 8.00 13.27
CA GLY A 574 6.88 6.82 14.12
C GLY A 574 5.48 6.22 14.11
N ALA A 575 5.32 4.98 13.64
CA ALA A 575 4.04 4.32 13.39
C ALA A 575 3.13 5.09 12.40
N ALA A 576 3.73 5.86 11.49
CA ALA A 576 3.00 6.41 10.35
C ALA A 576 2.90 5.36 9.24
N PHE A 577 1.69 5.18 8.71
CA PHE A 577 1.40 4.24 7.64
C PHE A 577 0.76 4.92 6.45
N LYS A 578 0.95 4.32 5.27
CA LYS A 578 0.36 4.80 4.03
C LYS A 578 -1.17 4.84 4.16
N ILE A 579 -1.76 5.99 3.83
CA ILE A 579 -3.20 6.17 3.80
C ILE A 579 -3.76 5.36 2.61
N PRO A 580 -4.57 4.31 2.84
CA PRO A 580 -5.10 3.49 1.75
C PRO A 580 -6.21 4.22 0.99
N THR A 581 -6.49 3.76 -0.23
CA THR A 581 -7.71 4.13 -0.94
C THR A 581 -8.95 3.64 -0.17
N LEU A 582 -10.05 4.38 -0.22
CA LEU A 582 -11.35 3.91 0.27
C LEU A 582 -12.21 3.28 -0.83
N ARG A 583 -11.73 3.26 -2.08
CA ARG A 583 -12.46 2.61 -3.15
C ARG A 583 -12.49 1.11 -2.94
N ASN A 584 -13.68 0.53 -3.04
CA ASN A 584 -13.98 -0.87 -2.72
C ASN A 584 -13.74 -1.26 -1.26
N VAL A 585 -13.70 -0.28 -0.35
CA VAL A 585 -13.36 -0.51 1.06
C VAL A 585 -14.29 -1.54 1.73
N GLU A 586 -15.54 -1.67 1.30
CA GLU A 586 -16.47 -2.70 1.76
C GLU A 586 -15.93 -4.13 1.58
N LEU A 587 -15.14 -4.38 0.52
CA LEU A 587 -14.67 -5.69 0.12
C LEU A 587 -13.24 -6.01 0.57
N THR A 588 -12.52 -5.06 1.16
CA THR A 588 -11.07 -5.16 1.41
C THR A 588 -10.70 -5.33 2.89
N GLY A 589 -11.64 -5.80 3.71
CA GLY A 589 -11.33 -6.23 5.07
C GLY A 589 -10.41 -7.47 5.11
N PRO A 590 -9.79 -7.78 6.28
CA PRO A 590 -9.81 -7.01 7.52
C PRO A 590 -9.03 -5.70 7.40
N TYR A 591 -9.34 -4.74 8.27
CA TYR A 591 -8.89 -3.36 8.12
C TYR A 591 -7.65 -3.04 8.93
N MET A 592 -6.99 -1.92 8.56
CA MET A 592 -5.73 -1.39 9.07
C MET A 592 -4.51 -2.23 8.66
N HIS A 593 -3.31 -1.70 8.96
CA HIS A 593 -2.05 -2.39 8.61
C HIS A 593 -1.84 -3.70 9.38
N ASN A 594 -2.50 -3.85 10.53
CA ASN A 594 -2.45 -5.06 11.37
C ASN A 594 -3.67 -5.99 11.16
N GLY A 595 -4.66 -5.59 10.34
CA GLY A 595 -5.88 -6.38 10.12
C GLY A 595 -6.74 -6.57 11.38
N GLY A 596 -6.60 -5.71 12.38
CA GLY A 596 -7.22 -5.88 13.71
C GLY A 596 -8.69 -5.47 13.82
N MET A 597 -9.35 -5.12 12.70
CA MET A 597 -10.77 -4.75 12.63
C MET A 597 -11.43 -5.51 11.49
N LYS A 598 -12.54 -6.19 11.75
CA LYS A 598 -13.22 -7.03 10.75
C LYS A 598 -14.25 -6.30 9.90
N SER A 599 -14.81 -5.18 10.39
CA SER A 599 -15.92 -4.49 9.73
C SER A 599 -15.70 -2.97 9.64
N LEU A 600 -16.46 -2.30 8.76
CA LEU A 600 -16.45 -0.84 8.62
C LEU A 600 -17.00 -0.15 9.88
N GLU A 601 -17.93 -0.78 10.57
CA GLU A 601 -18.47 -0.29 11.82
C GLU A 601 -17.36 -0.20 12.88
N GLU A 602 -16.52 -1.23 13.03
CA GLU A 602 -15.36 -1.20 13.94
C GLU A 602 -14.35 -0.12 13.57
N VAL A 603 -14.16 0.15 12.27
CA VAL A 603 -13.31 1.24 11.79
C VAL A 603 -13.90 2.61 12.14
N VAL A 604 -15.19 2.80 11.97
CA VAL A 604 -15.86 4.07 12.31
C VAL A 604 -15.82 4.31 13.83
N GLU A 605 -16.02 3.26 14.65
CA GLU A 605 -15.84 3.34 16.10
C GLU A 605 -14.40 3.72 16.49
N PHE A 606 -13.40 3.14 15.83
CA PHE A 606 -12.00 3.48 16.04
C PHE A 606 -11.76 4.98 15.81
N TYR A 607 -12.26 5.54 14.73
CA TYR A 607 -12.11 6.98 14.46
C TYR A 607 -12.92 7.82 15.43
N ASN A 608 -14.17 7.42 15.76
CA ASN A 608 -15.03 8.17 16.67
C ASN A 608 -14.44 8.36 18.06
N ARG A 609 -13.68 7.38 18.59
CA ARG A 609 -12.99 7.51 19.88
C ARG A 609 -11.59 8.14 19.79
N GLY A 610 -11.09 8.50 18.59
CA GLY A 610 -9.78 9.11 18.40
C GLY A 610 -8.61 8.15 18.38
N GLY A 611 -8.82 6.89 17.96
CA GLY A 611 -7.78 5.85 17.88
C GLY A 611 -7.89 4.77 18.96
N ASN A 612 -6.88 3.90 19.06
CA ASN A 612 -6.81 2.86 20.09
C ASN A 612 -5.97 3.26 21.29
N LEU A 613 -5.13 4.30 21.15
CA LEU A 613 -4.13 4.71 22.13
C LEU A 613 -3.95 6.21 22.08
N THR A 614 -3.78 6.79 23.25
CA THR A 614 -3.29 8.18 23.36
C THR A 614 -1.85 8.24 22.85
N ASN A 615 -1.60 9.06 21.84
CA ASN A 615 -0.27 9.26 21.27
C ASN A 615 -0.06 10.77 21.04
N PRO A 616 0.92 11.40 21.69
CA PRO A 616 1.19 12.83 21.52
C PRO A 616 1.62 13.23 20.11
N ARG A 617 1.73 12.27 19.19
CA ARG A 617 2.04 12.49 17.77
C ARG A 617 0.90 12.14 16.84
N HIS A 618 -0.31 12.01 17.37
CA HIS A 618 -1.50 11.87 16.53
C HIS A 618 -1.62 13.01 15.53
N SER A 619 -2.13 12.68 14.33
CA SER A 619 -2.65 13.72 13.46
C SER A 619 -3.81 14.44 14.18
N THR A 620 -3.78 15.77 14.26
CA THR A 620 -4.80 16.60 14.93
C THR A 620 -6.22 16.32 14.43
N THR A 621 -6.36 15.88 13.19
CA THR A 621 -7.67 15.52 12.63
C THR A 621 -8.36 14.39 13.38
N LEU A 622 -7.66 13.48 14.01
CA LEU A 622 -8.25 12.38 14.79
C LEU A 622 -8.82 12.83 16.14
N VAL A 623 -8.36 13.95 16.68
CA VAL A 623 -8.81 14.47 17.99
C VAL A 623 -10.17 15.17 17.87
N PHE A 624 -10.55 15.68 16.70
CA PHE A 624 -11.76 16.46 16.50
C PHE A 624 -13.05 15.63 16.30
N PHE A 625 -12.94 14.30 16.27
CA PHE A 625 -14.03 13.42 15.82
C PHE A 625 -14.94 12.87 16.89
N GLN A 626 -14.67 13.08 18.13
CA GLN A 626 -15.43 12.50 19.23
C GLN A 626 -16.90 12.98 19.23
N GLY A 627 -17.83 12.05 19.24
CA GLY A 627 -19.25 12.34 19.46
C GLY A 627 -20.19 12.15 18.27
N MET A 628 -19.83 11.30 17.29
CA MET A 628 -20.80 10.86 16.29
C MET A 628 -21.96 10.13 16.97
N SER A 629 -23.19 10.46 16.58
CA SER A 629 -24.37 9.67 16.95
C SER A 629 -24.33 8.30 16.25
N GLU A 630 -25.07 7.33 16.77
CA GLU A 630 -25.21 6.02 16.11
C GLU A 630 -25.75 6.15 14.67
N GLN A 631 -26.60 7.17 14.43
CA GLN A 631 -27.09 7.47 13.09
C GLN A 631 -25.97 7.99 12.18
N ASP A 632 -25.11 8.89 12.67
CA ASP A 632 -23.96 9.39 11.89
C ASP A 632 -23.00 8.26 11.52
N LYS A 633 -22.74 7.34 12.45
CA LYS A 633 -21.88 6.16 12.20
C LYS A 633 -22.48 5.25 11.13
N SER A 634 -23.78 4.94 11.23
CA SER A 634 -24.51 4.15 10.24
C SER A 634 -24.52 4.82 8.87
N ASP A 635 -24.84 6.12 8.82
CA ASP A 635 -24.86 6.92 7.59
C ASP A 635 -23.47 6.95 6.93
N LEU A 636 -22.39 7.10 7.71
CA LEU A 636 -21.02 7.08 7.22
C LEU A 636 -20.65 5.72 6.59
N VAL A 637 -21.02 4.60 7.24
CA VAL A 637 -20.83 3.26 6.68
C VAL A 637 -21.62 3.11 5.37
N ALA A 638 -22.87 3.58 5.32
CA ALA A 638 -23.68 3.55 4.11
C ALA A 638 -23.04 4.35 2.96
N PHE A 639 -22.43 5.50 3.27
CA PHE A 639 -21.65 6.27 2.28
C PHE A 639 -20.41 5.50 1.80
N LEU A 640 -19.60 4.94 2.69
CA LEU A 640 -18.40 4.19 2.33
C LEU A 640 -18.70 3.04 1.37
N LYS A 641 -19.85 2.38 1.51
CA LYS A 641 -20.30 1.32 0.60
C LYS A 641 -20.62 1.83 -0.82
N THR A 642 -20.93 3.14 -1.00
CA THR A 642 -21.11 3.71 -2.36
C THR A 642 -19.82 3.79 -3.19
N LEU A 643 -18.66 3.60 -2.55
CA LEU A 643 -17.35 3.60 -3.19
C LEU A 643 -16.98 2.23 -3.79
N THR A 644 -17.86 1.23 -3.69
CA THR A 644 -17.68 -0.10 -4.27
C THR A 644 -18.12 -0.11 -5.73
N ASP A 645 -17.21 -0.53 -6.59
CA ASP A 645 -17.43 -0.72 -8.01
C ASP A 645 -18.01 -2.13 -8.27
N GLU A 646 -19.17 -2.20 -8.89
CA GLU A 646 -19.84 -3.46 -9.18
C GLU A 646 -19.06 -4.37 -10.15
N ARG A 647 -18.13 -3.80 -10.92
CA ARG A 647 -17.20 -4.62 -11.72
C ARG A 647 -16.23 -5.39 -10.81
N VAL A 648 -15.78 -4.78 -9.72
CA VAL A 648 -14.94 -5.46 -8.70
C VAL A 648 -15.76 -6.49 -7.96
N ARG A 649 -16.97 -6.14 -7.48
CA ARG A 649 -17.84 -7.05 -6.73
C ARG A 649 -18.17 -8.33 -7.52
N TRP A 650 -18.34 -8.22 -8.83
CA TRP A 650 -18.65 -9.33 -9.71
C TRP A 650 -17.44 -9.83 -10.51
N GLU A 651 -16.24 -9.36 -10.23
CA GLU A 651 -15.02 -9.72 -10.96
C GLU A 651 -15.15 -9.59 -12.49
N ARG A 652 -15.90 -8.58 -12.95
CA ARG A 652 -16.01 -8.26 -14.38
C ARG A 652 -14.74 -7.57 -14.85
N ALA A 653 -14.47 -7.68 -16.17
CA ALA A 653 -13.29 -7.01 -16.73
C ALA A 653 -13.17 -5.54 -16.28
N PRO A 654 -11.96 -5.10 -15.89
CA PRO A 654 -10.66 -5.76 -16.02
C PRO A 654 -10.26 -6.65 -14.80
N PHE A 655 -11.19 -6.98 -13.90
CA PHE A 655 -10.96 -7.72 -12.66
C PHE A 655 -11.16 -9.24 -12.79
N ASP A 656 -11.50 -9.72 -13.99
CA ASP A 656 -11.54 -11.14 -14.35
C ASP A 656 -10.16 -11.79 -14.28
N HIS A 657 -10.08 -13.11 -14.04
CA HIS A 657 -8.81 -13.75 -13.69
C HIS A 657 -8.77 -15.26 -14.02
N PRO A 658 -7.54 -15.84 -14.17
CA PRO A 658 -7.33 -17.29 -14.20
C PRO A 658 -7.72 -17.97 -12.88
N GLU A 659 -7.86 -19.29 -12.92
CA GLU A 659 -7.96 -20.13 -11.74
C GLU A 659 -6.76 -19.96 -10.81
N LEU A 660 -7.00 -20.11 -9.51
CA LEU A 660 -5.95 -20.15 -8.50
C LEU A 660 -6.32 -21.10 -7.36
N VAL A 661 -5.36 -21.91 -6.93
CA VAL A 661 -5.46 -22.76 -5.74
C VAL A 661 -4.64 -22.13 -4.65
N VAL A 662 -5.31 -21.65 -3.59
CA VAL A 662 -4.70 -20.85 -2.53
C VAL A 662 -4.60 -21.66 -1.24
N PRO A 663 -3.42 -21.74 -0.60
CA PRO A 663 -3.31 -22.37 0.72
C PRO A 663 -4.20 -21.67 1.75
N HIS A 664 -5.03 -22.44 2.48
CA HIS A 664 -5.99 -21.94 3.47
C HIS A 664 -6.02 -22.84 4.70
N GLY A 665 -4.96 -22.77 5.49
CA GLY A 665 -4.76 -23.64 6.64
C GLY A 665 -4.15 -25.00 6.32
N HIS A 666 -4.16 -25.89 7.30
CA HIS A 666 -3.55 -27.21 7.22
C HIS A 666 -4.51 -28.30 7.66
N GLU A 667 -4.40 -29.46 7.01
CA GLU A 667 -5.03 -30.71 7.45
C GLU A 667 -4.12 -31.46 8.43
N ALA A 668 -4.70 -32.45 9.12
CA ALA A 668 -3.88 -33.41 9.87
C ALA A 668 -3.05 -34.25 8.90
N GLY A 669 -1.75 -34.36 9.16
CA GLY A 669 -0.85 -35.20 8.38
C GLY A 669 0.31 -34.44 7.75
N ILE A 670 1.16 -35.20 7.07
CA ILE A 670 2.42 -34.73 6.46
C ILE A 670 2.17 -34.41 5.00
N ASN A 671 2.83 -33.33 4.52
CA ASN A 671 2.84 -32.99 3.10
C ASN A 671 3.45 -34.17 2.30
N PRO A 672 2.77 -34.68 1.24
CA PRO A 672 3.27 -35.83 0.49
C PRO A 672 4.58 -35.55 -0.28
N LEU A 673 4.93 -34.28 -0.49
CA LEU A 673 6.14 -33.85 -1.21
C LEU A 673 7.29 -33.50 -0.27
N GLU A 674 7.02 -33.28 1.03
CA GLU A 674 8.00 -32.83 2.02
C GLU A 674 7.62 -33.31 3.43
N ILE A 675 8.40 -34.22 3.98
CA ILE A 675 8.08 -34.91 5.24
C ILE A 675 8.10 -34.01 6.49
N ASN A 676 8.73 -32.84 6.40
CA ASN A 676 8.80 -31.87 7.50
C ASN A 676 7.73 -30.77 7.41
N LEU A 677 6.83 -30.84 6.43
CA LEU A 677 5.75 -29.88 6.25
C LEU A 677 4.39 -30.48 6.62
N ALA A 678 3.53 -29.66 7.22
CA ALA A 678 2.13 -29.96 7.36
C ALA A 678 1.43 -29.97 5.98
N LYS A 679 0.40 -30.82 5.86
CA LYS A 679 -0.38 -30.91 4.61
C LYS A 679 -1.30 -29.72 4.49
N ASP A 680 -1.17 -28.94 3.43
CA ASP A 680 -2.02 -27.77 3.17
C ASP A 680 -3.49 -28.17 2.90
N ARG A 681 -4.41 -27.35 3.40
CA ARG A 681 -5.77 -27.20 2.89
C ARG A 681 -5.75 -26.11 1.82
N TYR A 682 -6.68 -26.20 0.88
CA TYR A 682 -6.72 -25.24 -0.23
C TYR A 682 -8.11 -24.63 -0.40
N LEU A 683 -8.14 -23.34 -0.68
CA LEU A 683 -9.26 -22.61 -1.23
C LEU A 683 -9.12 -22.61 -2.76
N HIS A 684 -10.18 -22.98 -3.47
CA HIS A 684 -10.21 -22.99 -4.93
C HIS A 684 -10.90 -21.73 -5.45
N VAL A 685 -10.15 -20.89 -6.14
CA VAL A 685 -10.62 -19.68 -6.82
C VAL A 685 -10.78 -20.04 -8.30
N SER A 686 -12.02 -20.22 -8.75
CA SER A 686 -12.31 -20.61 -10.13
C SER A 686 -11.98 -19.50 -11.12
N ALA A 687 -11.56 -19.86 -12.34
CA ALA A 687 -11.34 -18.89 -13.41
C ALA A 687 -12.62 -18.09 -13.72
N VAL A 688 -12.49 -16.79 -13.88
CA VAL A 688 -13.59 -15.87 -14.21
C VAL A 688 -13.28 -15.16 -15.53
N GLY A 689 -14.26 -15.08 -16.41
CA GLY A 689 -14.15 -14.36 -17.69
C GLY A 689 -14.62 -12.91 -17.60
N SER A 690 -14.52 -12.19 -18.71
CA SER A 690 -14.79 -10.74 -18.80
C SER A 690 -16.20 -10.31 -18.36
N LYS A 691 -17.16 -11.22 -18.37
CA LYS A 691 -18.53 -10.96 -17.91
C LYS A 691 -18.69 -11.07 -16.40
N GLY A 692 -17.65 -11.55 -15.71
CA GLY A 692 -17.62 -11.70 -14.26
C GLY A 692 -18.17 -13.03 -13.78
N ARG A 693 -18.34 -13.12 -12.45
CA ARG A 693 -18.86 -14.28 -11.71
C ARG A 693 -20.28 -14.64 -12.18
N THR A 694 -20.59 -15.93 -12.16
CA THR A 694 -21.95 -16.41 -12.42
C THR A 694 -22.87 -16.14 -11.22
N ALA A 695 -24.19 -16.23 -11.46
CA ALA A 695 -25.16 -16.11 -10.37
C ALA A 695 -25.01 -17.20 -9.28
N GLU A 696 -24.48 -18.38 -9.65
CA GLU A 696 -24.20 -19.49 -8.73
C GLU A 696 -23.00 -19.22 -7.85
N GLN A 697 -21.95 -18.57 -8.40
CA GLN A 697 -20.79 -18.13 -7.64
C GLN A 697 -21.13 -16.98 -6.67
N GLY A 698 -22.15 -16.20 -7.00
CA GLY A 698 -22.54 -15.00 -6.23
C GLY A 698 -21.48 -13.87 -6.29
N PRO A 699 -21.81 -12.69 -5.76
CA PRO A 699 -20.88 -11.57 -5.68
C PRO A 699 -19.82 -11.79 -4.60
N LEU A 700 -18.72 -11.05 -4.67
CA LEU A 700 -17.79 -10.93 -3.53
C LEU A 700 -18.50 -10.25 -2.36
N THR A 701 -18.16 -10.69 -1.15
CA THR A 701 -18.73 -10.19 0.10
C THR A 701 -17.63 -9.65 1.03
N SER A 702 -18.01 -8.96 2.10
CA SER A 702 -17.08 -8.41 3.08
C SER A 702 -16.44 -9.51 3.94
N PHE A 703 -15.26 -9.23 4.50
CA PHE A 703 -14.46 -10.18 5.29
C PHE A 703 -15.23 -10.80 6.46
N ASP A 704 -16.00 -9.98 7.20
CA ASP A 704 -16.76 -10.42 8.36
C ASP A 704 -17.81 -11.51 8.02
N SER A 705 -18.29 -11.56 6.77
CA SER A 705 -19.22 -12.59 6.30
C SER A 705 -18.61 -13.99 6.20
N TYR A 706 -17.29 -14.11 6.22
CA TYR A 706 -16.57 -15.39 6.19
C TYR A 706 -16.21 -15.93 7.57
N LEU A 707 -16.42 -15.14 8.63
CA LEU A 707 -16.08 -15.51 9.99
C LEU A 707 -17.25 -16.23 10.66
N GLU A 708 -16.96 -17.35 11.34
CA GLU A 708 -17.93 -17.96 12.24
C GLU A 708 -18.22 -17.05 13.46
N PRO A 709 -19.45 -17.11 14.01
CA PRO A 709 -19.83 -16.32 15.18
C PRO A 709 -18.95 -16.53 16.40
#